data_ef31ce87623f0ab48b899691c44318d2
#
_entry.id   ef31ce87623f0ab48b899691c44318d2
#
_cell.length_a   1.000
_cell.length_b   1.000
_cell.length_c   1.000
_cell.angle_alpha   90.00
_cell.angle_beta   90.00
_cell.angle_gamma   90.00
#
_symmetry.space_group_name_H-M   'P 1'
#
loop_
_entity.id
_entity.type
_entity.pdbx_description
1 polymer ?
#
loop_
_entity_poly.entity_id
_entity_poly.type
_entity_poly.pdbx_seq_one_letter_code
_entity_poly.pdbx_strand_id
1 'polypeptide(L)'
;QWLPVSEDIQYQEGMYMVGEVATCCTKVNSMNELHDSIALGSQDITAQDSEVRPGWLGSDIQPPPVDVAIIGVAALVPDATHHDTFWRNILDSHSAIIEVPEDRWDWRLYDNDQGTRQDSVLAQWGGFFPEIPFDPRRYGIPPKVMPHIGVPQLLSLEIARRALADAGYEDGNFDRENTSVIMGAADGGGLLGDSLKTRAHLNLIDPDSKAWDRLPEWTEDSFAGVLTNINAGRVANRFDLGGTNVILDAACASGLMAVGKAVNELVDGSANMALAGAIDVGQVPFQFLGFSNTRALSPTGELQPFGRGANGTVTGEAITFVVLKRLVDAERDGDRIYSVIKGIGTSSDGKGLGMTAPRPAGQMRALNRAYARAGFTMSTIGLYEAHGTGTPVGDKAEAETLFTLLQNGSGEPANCAVGSVKSLTGHTKNAAGMVGLIKASMALFHRTLPPHAGIDEPIEVFQQSDSPAYLPNTARPWLSSIHARRAGVSAFGFGGTNAHAVLEEYPAERAGRSVNYGARHWSPELYLLAAVDRPTAANACRELAEVIRLNSDVSPCDLSYSLAVDFDKQLRRSQSETSVMLAFVSTSIEELQSDLVKVATSLVETKDEPIQLPANVSIGTGESDQMKVACLFPGQGSQYCGMGQGPALYFEEFRALLELADARYQSELGQRISTLISPAALWSEQEKRSAGEALMRTEVAQPALGVIELAYFQVLQRLGLRCDMVAGHSYGEYAALAAAGALSADDLLDLSVSRGQA
;
A
#
# COMPACT_ATOMS: atom_id res chain seq x y z
N GLN A 1 49.41 33.08 24.85
CA GLN A 1 50.52 32.88 23.89
C GLN A 1 51.15 31.52 24.15
N TRP A 2 51.14 30.66 23.17
CA TRP A 2 51.84 29.37 23.22
C TRP A 2 53.30 29.65 23.00
N LEU A 3 54.16 29.30 23.97
CA LEU A 3 55.61 29.38 23.82
C LEU A 3 56.11 28.02 23.33
N PRO A 4 57.01 28.01 22.31
CA PRO A 4 57.65 26.77 21.91
C PRO A 4 58.54 26.27 23.03
N VAL A 5 58.40 25.02 23.41
CA VAL A 5 59.22 24.32 24.42
C VAL A 5 60.25 23.48 23.68
N SER A 6 61.46 23.32 24.26
CA SER A 6 62.49 22.48 23.67
C SER A 6 62.04 21.00 23.54
N GLU A 7 62.57 20.28 22.55
CA GLU A 7 62.26 18.87 22.32
C GLU A 7 62.48 17.99 23.58
N ASP A 8 63.51 18.29 24.37
CA ASP A 8 63.73 17.53 25.61
C ASP A 8 62.66 17.73 26.67
N ILE A 9 62.12 18.93 26.79
CA ILE A 9 61.02 19.22 27.72
C ILE A 9 59.71 18.63 27.20
N GLN A 10 59.50 18.66 25.87
CA GLN A 10 58.36 17.98 25.27
C GLN A 10 58.38 16.48 25.52
N TYR A 11 59.58 15.88 25.44
CA TYR A 11 59.78 14.45 25.65
C TYR A 11 59.56 14.02 27.12
N GLN A 12 59.93 14.88 28.07
CA GLN A 12 59.81 14.55 29.51
C GLN A 12 58.49 14.94 30.16
N GLU A 13 57.84 16.01 29.68
CA GLU A 13 56.64 16.60 30.32
C GLU A 13 55.44 16.73 29.39
N GLY A 14 55.58 16.37 28.10
CA GLY A 14 54.52 16.46 27.11
C GLY A 14 53.43 15.39 27.30
N MET A 15 52.16 15.78 27.13
CA MET A 15 51.04 14.82 27.08
C MET A 15 50.92 14.30 25.66
N TYR A 16 51.09 12.99 25.49
CA TYR A 16 50.96 12.32 24.20
C TYR A 16 49.62 11.57 24.13
N MET A 17 48.88 11.78 23.07
CA MET A 17 47.73 10.90 22.76
C MET A 17 48.26 9.64 22.09
N VAL A 18 48.20 8.53 22.79
CA VAL A 18 48.63 7.23 22.32
C VAL A 18 47.36 6.40 22.00
N GLY A 19 47.17 6.09 20.73
CA GLY A 19 46.08 5.20 20.33
C GLY A 19 46.32 3.74 20.76
N GLU A 20 45.32 2.92 20.82
CA GLU A 20 45.37 1.49 21.20
C GLU A 20 46.43 0.70 20.42
N VAL A 21 46.74 1.07 19.19
CA VAL A 21 47.77 0.46 18.34
C VAL A 21 49.16 0.54 18.98
N ALA A 22 49.45 1.56 19.79
CA ALA A 22 50.74 1.68 20.48
C ALA A 22 50.94 0.64 21.58
N THR A 23 49.87 0.05 22.11
CA THR A 23 49.95 -1.07 23.08
C THR A 23 50.47 -2.36 22.46
N CYS A 24 50.45 -2.46 21.13
CA CYS A 24 50.98 -3.59 20.37
C CYS A 24 52.51 -3.48 20.12
N CYS A 25 53.12 -2.32 20.41
CA CYS A 25 54.54 -2.11 20.21
C CYS A 25 55.34 -2.58 21.44
N THR A 26 56.17 -3.60 21.26
CA THR A 26 57.01 -4.19 22.33
C THR A 26 58.43 -3.60 22.38
N LYS A 27 58.77 -2.67 21.50
CA LYS A 27 60.11 -2.03 21.39
C LYS A 27 59.95 -0.54 21.16
N VAL A 28 60.88 0.23 21.68
CA VAL A 28 61.06 1.65 21.36
C VAL A 28 61.78 1.74 20.00
N ASN A 29 61.05 2.20 18.98
CA ASN A 29 61.58 2.38 17.62
C ASN A 29 61.68 3.87 17.29
N SER A 30 62.65 4.25 16.45
CA SER A 30 62.64 5.58 15.85
C SER A 30 61.43 5.74 14.89
N MET A 31 61.02 6.98 14.61
CA MET A 31 59.96 7.26 13.66
C MET A 31 60.22 6.66 12.27
N ASN A 32 61.48 6.65 11.83
CA ASN A 32 61.85 6.03 10.55
C ASN A 32 61.67 4.50 10.59
N GLU A 33 62.15 3.84 11.67
CA GLU A 33 62.00 2.41 11.84
C GLU A 33 60.49 2.00 11.97
N LEU A 34 59.69 2.84 12.62
CA LEU A 34 58.24 2.62 12.70
C LEU A 34 57.60 2.77 11.34
N HIS A 35 57.95 3.80 10.60
CA HIS A 35 57.46 4.05 9.24
C HIS A 35 57.88 2.91 8.29
N ASP A 36 59.11 2.49 8.34
CA ASP A 36 59.61 1.37 7.52
C ASP A 36 58.94 0.04 7.89
N SER A 37 58.74 -0.22 9.19
CA SER A 37 58.05 -1.42 9.63
C SER A 37 56.57 -1.48 9.21
N ILE A 38 55.89 -0.33 9.22
CA ILE A 38 54.51 -0.23 8.75
C ILE A 38 54.48 -0.33 7.21
N ALA A 39 55.36 0.32 6.51
CA ALA A 39 55.42 0.30 5.04
C ALA A 39 55.79 -1.09 4.50
N LEU A 40 56.78 -1.75 5.09
CA LEU A 40 57.22 -3.10 4.73
C LEU A 40 56.18 -4.16 5.16
N GLY A 41 55.62 -4.04 6.38
CA GLY A 41 54.57 -4.90 6.86
C GLY A 41 53.29 -4.79 6.05
N SER A 42 52.96 -3.61 5.53
CA SER A 42 51.80 -3.44 4.62
C SER A 42 52.04 -4.09 3.25
N GLN A 43 53.29 -4.10 2.75
CA GLN A 43 53.62 -4.82 1.53
C GLN A 43 53.59 -6.35 1.69
N ASP A 44 54.04 -6.87 2.84
CA ASP A 44 53.92 -8.30 3.16
C ASP A 44 52.46 -8.74 3.36
N ILE A 45 51.63 -7.90 3.99
CA ILE A 45 50.18 -8.14 4.12
C ILE A 45 49.50 -8.13 2.77
N THR A 46 49.87 -7.19 1.88
CA THR A 46 49.28 -7.15 0.53
C THR A 46 49.80 -8.25 -0.38
N ALA A 47 50.98 -8.83 -0.10
CA ALA A 47 51.55 -9.94 -0.88
C ALA A 47 51.05 -11.33 -0.41
N GLN A 48 50.73 -11.48 0.88
CA GLN A 48 50.18 -12.73 1.44
C GLN A 48 48.67 -12.83 1.39
N ASP A 49 47.96 -11.72 1.21
CA ASP A 49 46.51 -11.65 1.30
C ASP A 49 45.81 -11.50 -0.05
N SER A 50 46.07 -12.43 -0.94
CA SER A 50 44.98 -12.81 -1.88
C SER A 50 43.88 -13.71 -1.21
N GLU A 51 44.10 -14.16 0.03
CA GLU A 51 43.21 -15.11 0.72
C GLU A 51 42.67 -14.71 2.10
N VAL A 52 43.22 -13.67 2.76
CA VAL A 52 42.70 -13.24 4.08
C VAL A 52 42.37 -11.75 4.07
N ARG A 53 41.20 -11.41 3.67
CA ARG A 53 40.63 -10.07 3.93
C ARG A 53 40.43 -9.94 5.44
N PRO A 54 40.88 -8.84 6.11
CA PRO A 54 40.56 -8.58 7.50
C PRO A 54 39.02 -8.67 7.63
N GLY A 55 38.52 -9.40 8.61
CA GLY A 55 37.08 -9.67 8.75
C GLY A 55 36.20 -8.42 8.87
N TRP A 56 36.78 -7.25 9.16
CA TRP A 56 36.08 -5.96 9.16
C TRP A 56 35.97 -5.31 7.75
N LEU A 57 36.74 -5.79 6.76
CA LEU A 57 36.66 -5.42 5.34
C LEU A 57 35.97 -6.51 4.51
N GLY A 58 35.62 -7.65 5.12
CA GLY A 58 34.96 -8.75 4.46
C GLY A 58 33.55 -8.33 4.01
N SER A 59 33.30 -8.47 2.72
CA SER A 59 31.96 -8.41 2.13
C SER A 59 30.98 -9.44 2.70
N ASP A 60 31.38 -10.22 3.70
CA ASP A 60 30.68 -11.40 4.20
C ASP A 60 30.09 -11.23 5.61
N ILE A 61 30.20 -10.05 6.22
CA ILE A 61 29.29 -9.73 7.35
C ILE A 61 27.95 -9.40 6.71
N GLN A 62 27.17 -10.43 6.44
CA GLN A 62 25.75 -10.21 6.18
C GLN A 62 25.17 -9.59 7.45
N PRO A 63 24.56 -8.42 7.36
CA PRO A 63 23.88 -7.85 8.50
C PRO A 63 22.83 -8.87 8.96
N PRO A 64 22.55 -8.96 10.28
CA PRO A 64 21.57 -9.90 10.77
C PRO A 64 20.23 -9.73 10.04
N PRO A 65 19.49 -10.83 9.81
CA PRO A 65 18.17 -10.76 9.19
C PRO A 65 17.31 -9.75 9.91
N VAL A 66 16.60 -8.93 9.16
CA VAL A 66 15.64 -7.98 9.69
C VAL A 66 14.28 -8.65 9.64
N ASP A 67 13.70 -8.97 10.81
CA ASP A 67 12.32 -9.45 10.92
C ASP A 67 11.54 -8.48 11.81
N VAL A 68 11.02 -7.43 11.16
CA VAL A 68 10.22 -6.39 11.81
C VAL A 68 8.80 -6.42 11.28
N ALA A 69 7.84 -6.66 12.18
CA ALA A 69 6.43 -6.72 11.86
C ALA A 69 5.82 -5.32 11.75
N ILE A 70 5.00 -5.10 10.73
CA ILE A 70 4.07 -3.98 10.65
C ILE A 70 2.76 -4.44 11.30
N ILE A 71 2.44 -3.90 12.48
CA ILE A 71 1.31 -4.33 13.29
C ILE A 71 0.13 -3.36 13.26
N GLY A 72 0.35 -2.12 12.81
CA GLY A 72 -0.68 -1.11 12.65
C GLY A 72 -0.35 -0.14 11.52
N VAL A 73 -1.38 0.34 10.85
CA VAL A 73 -1.27 1.28 9.73
C VAL A 73 -2.32 2.37 9.83
N ALA A 74 -1.95 3.59 9.46
CA ALA A 74 -2.90 4.68 9.26
C ALA A 74 -2.44 5.56 8.10
N ALA A 75 -3.39 5.94 7.26
CA ALA A 75 -3.16 6.81 6.12
C ALA A 75 -4.29 7.85 6.01
N LEU A 76 -3.89 9.10 5.88
CA LEU A 76 -4.69 10.20 5.38
C LEU A 76 -4.08 10.58 4.04
N VAL A 77 -4.78 10.30 2.98
CA VAL A 77 -4.34 10.55 1.59
C VAL A 77 -5.51 11.16 0.79
N PRO A 78 -5.27 11.66 -0.41
CA PRO A 78 -6.34 12.19 -1.25
C PRO A 78 -7.52 11.21 -1.34
N ASP A 79 -8.71 11.75 -1.11
CA ASP A 79 -10.01 11.07 -1.13
C ASP A 79 -10.13 9.84 -0.20
N ALA A 80 -9.22 9.72 0.80
CA ALA A 80 -9.31 8.67 1.81
C ALA A 80 -8.84 9.14 3.18
N THR A 81 -9.75 9.10 4.15
CA THR A 81 -9.47 9.44 5.56
C THR A 81 -8.96 8.26 6.37
N HIS A 82 -9.12 7.03 5.88
CA HIS A 82 -8.75 5.77 6.51
C HIS A 82 -8.04 4.84 5.52
N HIS A 83 -7.18 3.95 6.04
CA HIS A 83 -6.45 3.00 5.22
C HIS A 83 -7.36 2.00 4.48
N ASP A 84 -8.53 1.64 5.05
CA ASP A 84 -9.50 0.77 4.37
C ASP A 84 -10.14 1.47 3.15
N THR A 85 -10.51 2.76 3.27
CA THR A 85 -10.98 3.56 2.13
C THR A 85 -9.89 3.71 1.08
N PHE A 86 -8.65 3.96 1.52
CA PHE A 86 -7.49 4.02 0.64
C PHE A 86 -7.30 2.70 -0.13
N TRP A 87 -7.40 1.55 0.54
CA TRP A 87 -7.29 0.25 -0.11
C TRP A 87 -8.41 0.02 -1.13
N ARG A 88 -9.65 0.37 -0.79
CA ARG A 88 -10.77 0.31 -1.74
C ARG A 88 -10.52 1.17 -2.98
N ASN A 89 -10.12 2.43 -2.79
CA ASN A 89 -9.79 3.33 -3.89
C ASN A 89 -8.70 2.76 -4.81
N ILE A 90 -7.71 2.05 -4.23
CA ILE A 90 -6.68 1.34 -5.01
C ILE A 90 -7.31 0.22 -5.85
N LEU A 91 -8.15 -0.64 -5.26
CA LEU A 91 -8.77 -1.76 -5.97
C LEU A 91 -9.71 -1.30 -7.08
N ASP A 92 -10.42 -0.19 -6.85
CA ASP A 92 -11.36 0.43 -7.79
C ASP A 92 -10.65 1.31 -8.83
N SER A 93 -9.32 1.47 -8.75
CA SER A 93 -8.54 2.38 -9.62
C SER A 93 -9.04 3.82 -9.56
N HIS A 94 -9.56 4.25 -8.40
CA HIS A 94 -10.13 5.59 -8.19
C HIS A 94 -9.02 6.64 -8.10
N SER A 95 -9.00 7.58 -9.05
CA SER A 95 -8.06 8.71 -9.03
C SER A 95 -8.64 9.87 -8.22
N ALA A 96 -7.87 10.31 -7.22
CA ALA A 96 -8.18 11.44 -6.36
C ALA A 96 -7.46 12.74 -6.82
N ILE A 97 -7.00 12.78 -8.05
CA ILE A 97 -6.37 13.97 -8.63
C ILE A 97 -7.47 14.91 -9.12
N ILE A 98 -7.47 16.14 -8.61
CA ILE A 98 -8.44 17.17 -8.91
C ILE A 98 -7.75 18.51 -9.22
N GLU A 99 -8.47 19.45 -9.77
CA GLU A 99 -8.01 20.83 -9.88
C GLU A 99 -7.82 21.44 -8.48
N VAL A 100 -6.82 22.32 -8.32
CA VAL A 100 -6.56 22.99 -7.03
C VAL A 100 -7.84 23.67 -6.52
N PRO A 101 -8.36 23.27 -5.34
CA PRO A 101 -9.58 23.85 -4.79
C PRO A 101 -9.41 25.34 -4.48
N GLU A 102 -10.45 26.14 -4.73
CA GLU A 102 -10.41 27.59 -4.53
C GLU A 102 -10.15 28.01 -3.07
N ASP A 103 -10.55 27.19 -2.12
CA ASP A 103 -10.30 27.38 -0.68
C ASP A 103 -8.85 27.10 -0.26
N ARG A 104 -8.08 26.43 -1.09
CA ARG A 104 -6.64 26.22 -0.89
C ARG A 104 -5.84 27.43 -1.35
N TRP A 105 -5.92 27.76 -2.60
CA TRP A 105 -5.35 28.98 -3.23
C TRP A 105 -5.81 29.13 -4.66
N ASP A 106 -5.86 30.38 -5.16
CA ASP A 106 -6.25 30.68 -6.53
C ASP A 106 -5.05 30.54 -7.48
N TRP A 107 -4.99 29.43 -8.21
CA TRP A 107 -3.90 29.14 -9.17
C TRP A 107 -3.87 30.14 -10.35
N ARG A 108 -5.01 30.80 -10.68
CA ARG A 108 -5.11 31.78 -11.76
C ARG A 108 -4.24 33.01 -11.49
N LEU A 109 -3.90 33.27 -10.22
CA LEU A 109 -2.95 34.33 -9.84
C LEU A 109 -1.52 34.06 -10.32
N TYR A 110 -1.21 32.80 -10.63
CA TYR A 110 0.10 32.30 -11.05
C TYR A 110 0.08 31.78 -12.49
N ASP A 111 -1.05 31.88 -13.18
CA ASP A 111 -1.18 31.50 -14.59
C ASP A 111 -0.50 32.55 -15.49
N ASN A 112 0.05 32.07 -16.59
CA ASN A 112 0.78 32.91 -17.54
C ASN A 112 0.10 32.95 -18.92
N ASP A 113 -1.14 33.39 -18.96
CA ASP A 113 -1.94 33.53 -20.19
C ASP A 113 -1.24 34.34 -21.31
N GLN A 114 -0.21 35.12 -20.98
CA GLN A 114 0.49 36.00 -21.92
C GLN A 114 1.98 35.70 -22.13
N GLY A 115 2.54 34.66 -21.50
CA GLY A 115 3.96 34.30 -21.63
C GLY A 115 4.96 35.35 -21.10
N THR A 116 4.49 36.28 -20.26
CA THR A 116 5.26 37.47 -19.83
C THR A 116 5.89 37.32 -18.44
N ARG A 117 5.46 36.35 -17.64
CA ARG A 117 6.00 36.07 -16.28
C ARG A 117 6.92 34.88 -16.31
N GLN A 118 8.12 35.02 -15.72
CA GLN A 118 9.06 33.90 -15.54
C GLN A 118 8.60 32.92 -14.46
N ASP A 119 7.87 33.41 -13.44
CA ASP A 119 7.38 32.61 -12.32
C ASP A 119 5.88 32.31 -12.51
N SER A 120 5.59 31.25 -13.26
CA SER A 120 4.23 30.78 -13.52
C SER A 120 4.10 29.30 -13.18
N VAL A 121 2.88 28.87 -12.86
CA VAL A 121 2.52 27.48 -12.59
C VAL A 121 2.16 26.79 -13.91
N LEU A 122 2.77 25.64 -14.21
CA LEU A 122 2.50 24.84 -15.41
C LEU A 122 1.26 23.94 -15.29
N ALA A 123 0.81 23.68 -14.05
CA ALA A 123 -0.26 22.73 -13.79
C ALA A 123 -1.11 23.19 -12.60
N GLN A 124 -2.40 22.99 -12.72
CA GLN A 124 -3.40 23.31 -11.71
C GLN A 124 -3.99 22.06 -11.02
N TRP A 125 -3.33 20.92 -11.14
CA TRP A 125 -3.83 19.64 -10.68
C TRP A 125 -3.03 19.13 -9.49
N GLY A 126 -3.71 18.48 -8.54
CA GLY A 126 -3.07 17.87 -7.37
C GLY A 126 -3.97 16.87 -6.68
N GLY A 127 -3.38 16.09 -5.79
CA GLY A 127 -4.10 15.25 -4.84
C GLY A 127 -4.24 15.96 -3.50
N PHE A 128 -5.47 16.20 -3.05
CA PHE A 128 -5.77 16.89 -1.80
C PHE A 128 -6.54 15.94 -0.88
N PHE A 129 -6.14 15.83 0.38
CA PHE A 129 -6.93 15.04 1.32
C PHE A 129 -8.15 15.82 1.81
N PRO A 130 -9.25 15.13 2.14
CA PRO A 130 -10.46 15.76 2.63
C PRO A 130 -10.25 16.36 4.04
N GLU A 131 -11.09 17.30 4.39
CA GLU A 131 -11.14 17.81 5.77
C GLU A 131 -11.50 16.69 6.74
N ILE A 132 -10.78 16.63 7.86
CA ILE A 132 -11.11 15.72 8.95
C ILE A 132 -11.34 16.50 10.24
N PRO A 133 -12.32 16.10 11.08
CA PRO A 133 -12.55 16.76 12.35
C PRO A 133 -11.37 16.50 13.30
N PHE A 134 -10.94 17.56 13.99
CA PHE A 134 -9.88 17.49 14.99
C PHE A 134 -10.39 18.01 16.34
N ASP A 135 -10.37 17.16 17.37
CA ASP A 135 -10.71 17.60 18.75
C ASP A 135 -9.42 17.91 19.54
N PRO A 136 -9.08 19.20 19.71
CA PRO A 136 -7.88 19.61 20.42
C PRO A 136 -7.88 19.18 21.90
N ARG A 137 -9.06 19.00 22.50
CA ARG A 137 -9.20 18.63 23.92
C ARG A 137 -8.68 17.20 24.17
N ARG A 138 -8.85 16.30 23.21
CA ARG A 138 -8.31 14.91 23.26
C ARG A 138 -6.80 14.91 23.46
N TYR A 139 -6.12 15.91 22.93
CA TYR A 139 -4.66 16.05 23.01
C TYR A 139 -4.20 17.10 24.02
N GLY A 140 -5.10 17.60 24.88
CA GLY A 140 -4.78 18.65 25.85
C GLY A 140 -4.28 19.94 25.23
N ILE A 141 -4.73 20.27 24.02
CA ILE A 141 -4.39 21.51 23.32
C ILE A 141 -5.49 22.52 23.59
N PRO A 142 -5.19 23.69 24.24
CA PRO A 142 -6.17 24.73 24.41
C PRO A 142 -6.66 25.27 23.06
N PRO A 143 -7.97 25.43 22.82
CA PRO A 143 -8.49 25.89 21.52
C PRO A 143 -7.88 27.22 21.04
N LYS A 144 -7.52 28.10 21.94
CA LYS A 144 -6.88 29.40 21.63
C LYS A 144 -5.47 29.26 21.04
N VAL A 145 -4.79 28.15 21.30
CA VAL A 145 -3.42 27.87 20.80
C VAL A 145 -3.46 27.23 19.41
N MET A 146 -4.57 26.56 19.06
CA MET A 146 -4.72 25.81 17.80
C MET A 146 -4.36 26.62 16.54
N PRO A 147 -4.78 27.90 16.39
CA PRO A 147 -4.44 28.69 15.19
C PRO A 147 -2.94 28.98 15.03
N HIS A 148 -2.15 28.74 16.07
CA HIS A 148 -0.70 28.95 16.09
C HIS A 148 0.12 27.67 15.89
N ILE A 149 -0.56 26.55 15.62
CA ILE A 149 0.06 25.25 15.35
C ILE A 149 -0.19 24.88 13.89
N GLY A 150 0.85 24.53 13.17
CA GLY A 150 0.74 24.06 11.79
C GLY A 150 -0.14 22.82 11.65
N VAL A 151 -0.96 22.78 10.63
CA VAL A 151 -1.85 21.64 10.30
C VAL A 151 -1.09 20.31 10.30
N PRO A 152 0.15 20.19 9.75
CA PRO A 152 0.93 18.96 9.82
C PRO A 152 1.09 18.40 11.22
N GLN A 153 1.37 19.28 12.21
CA GLN A 153 1.57 18.86 13.60
C GLN A 153 0.27 18.38 14.27
N LEU A 154 -0.86 19.04 13.98
CA LEU A 154 -2.17 18.65 14.51
C LEU A 154 -2.61 17.31 13.94
N LEU A 155 -2.56 17.18 12.62
CA LEU A 155 -2.99 15.96 11.94
C LEU A 155 -2.08 14.76 12.26
N SER A 156 -0.78 14.99 12.49
CA SER A 156 0.12 13.92 12.93
C SER A 156 -0.31 13.25 14.22
N LEU A 157 -0.87 14.02 15.17
CA LEU A 157 -1.43 13.45 16.41
C LEU A 157 -2.58 12.51 16.12
N GLU A 158 -3.52 12.93 15.26
CA GLU A 158 -4.69 12.13 14.93
C GLU A 158 -4.31 10.86 14.16
N ILE A 159 -3.42 10.97 13.18
CA ILE A 159 -3.03 9.81 12.36
C ILE A 159 -2.14 8.84 13.15
N ALA A 160 -1.25 9.34 14.03
CA ALA A 160 -0.49 8.50 14.96
C ALA A 160 -1.42 7.73 15.92
N ARG A 161 -2.46 8.41 16.47
CA ARG A 161 -3.49 7.76 17.30
C ARG A 161 -4.20 6.64 16.53
N ARG A 162 -4.61 6.90 15.29
CA ARG A 162 -5.28 5.90 14.45
C ARG A 162 -4.39 4.70 14.18
N ALA A 163 -3.08 4.91 13.96
CA ALA A 163 -2.14 3.81 13.78
C ALA A 163 -1.99 2.96 15.06
N LEU A 164 -1.93 3.60 16.22
CA LEU A 164 -1.93 2.90 17.52
C LEU A 164 -3.25 2.16 17.77
N ALA A 165 -4.40 2.77 17.44
CA ALA A 165 -5.71 2.13 17.55
C ALA A 165 -5.81 0.90 16.63
N ASP A 166 -5.34 1.02 15.39
CA ASP A 166 -5.30 -0.07 14.43
C ASP A 166 -4.40 -1.23 14.90
N ALA A 167 -3.29 -0.91 15.58
CA ALA A 167 -2.43 -1.89 16.24
C ALA A 167 -3.01 -2.50 17.53
N GLY A 168 -4.18 -2.01 18.00
CA GLY A 168 -4.79 -2.48 19.25
C GLY A 168 -4.28 -1.80 20.52
N TYR A 169 -3.57 -0.68 20.40
CA TYR A 169 -2.91 0.04 21.50
C TYR A 169 -3.55 1.39 21.83
N GLU A 170 -4.80 1.64 21.43
CA GLU A 170 -5.50 2.90 21.71
C GLU A 170 -5.60 3.20 23.22
N ASP A 171 -5.81 2.16 24.05
CA ASP A 171 -5.91 2.27 25.51
C ASP A 171 -4.56 2.53 26.19
N GLY A 172 -3.47 2.55 25.42
CA GLY A 172 -2.13 2.89 25.90
C GLY A 172 -1.43 1.81 26.72
N ASN A 173 -1.86 0.58 26.62
CA ASN A 173 -1.24 -0.57 27.31
C ASN A 173 -0.04 -1.14 26.53
N PHE A 174 1.02 -0.34 26.39
CA PHE A 174 2.28 -0.70 25.75
C PHE A 174 3.48 -0.02 26.41
N ASP A 175 4.68 -0.44 26.09
CA ASP A 175 5.95 0.11 26.61
C ASP A 175 6.23 1.50 26.02
N ARG A 176 5.68 2.54 26.66
CA ARG A 176 5.83 3.93 26.19
C ARG A 176 7.25 4.44 26.34
N GLU A 177 7.95 4.03 27.39
CA GLU A 177 9.32 4.47 27.69
C GLU A 177 10.29 4.07 26.56
N ASN A 178 10.12 2.89 25.96
CA ASN A 178 10.96 2.39 24.88
C ASN A 178 10.24 2.41 23.53
N THR A 179 9.35 3.40 23.32
CA THR A 179 8.67 3.60 22.03
C THR A 179 9.20 4.85 21.35
N SER A 180 9.73 4.69 20.13
CA SER A 180 10.30 5.77 19.31
C SER A 180 9.29 6.34 18.31
N VAL A 181 9.47 7.62 17.94
CA VAL A 181 8.71 8.33 16.89
C VAL A 181 9.68 8.85 15.84
N ILE A 182 9.69 8.26 14.67
CA ILE A 182 10.60 8.60 13.59
C ILE A 182 9.80 8.95 12.35
N MET A 183 9.97 10.17 11.84
CA MET A 183 9.12 10.67 10.77
C MET A 183 9.93 11.25 9.62
N GLY A 184 9.41 11.12 8.41
CA GLY A 184 9.90 11.79 7.21
C GLY A 184 9.11 13.06 6.94
N ALA A 185 9.76 14.21 6.89
CA ALA A 185 9.13 15.48 6.54
C ALA A 185 10.17 16.53 6.16
N ALA A 186 9.81 17.47 5.30
CA ALA A 186 10.61 18.65 4.97
C ALA A 186 10.04 19.94 5.60
N ASP A 187 8.75 19.96 5.93
CA ASP A 187 8.05 21.13 6.48
C ASP A 187 7.24 20.76 7.73
N GLY A 188 7.20 21.68 8.69
CA GLY A 188 6.45 21.50 9.94
C GLY A 188 5.31 22.50 10.12
N GLY A 189 5.30 23.57 9.35
CA GLY A 189 4.36 24.68 9.51
C GLY A 189 3.23 24.72 8.48
N GLY A 190 3.42 24.13 7.32
CA GLY A 190 2.50 24.29 6.20
C GLY A 190 2.26 25.76 5.87
N LEU A 191 1.05 26.11 5.46
CA LEU A 191 0.67 27.48 5.10
C LEU A 191 0.89 28.49 6.24
N LEU A 192 0.69 28.10 7.51
CA LEU A 192 0.99 28.94 8.66
C LEU A 192 2.47 29.32 8.71
N GLY A 193 3.36 28.33 8.51
CA GLY A 193 4.80 28.55 8.48
C GLY A 193 5.23 29.52 7.40
N ASP A 194 4.69 29.38 6.19
CA ASP A 194 4.99 30.27 5.08
C ASP A 194 4.45 31.70 5.32
N SER A 195 3.26 31.81 5.88
CA SER A 195 2.68 33.11 6.25
C SER A 195 3.52 33.85 7.31
N LEU A 196 3.99 33.13 8.33
CA LEU A 196 4.85 33.72 9.38
C LEU A 196 6.24 34.07 8.87
N LYS A 197 6.83 33.28 7.98
CA LYS A 197 8.10 33.61 7.28
C LYS A 197 7.91 34.85 6.43
N THR A 198 6.83 34.93 5.66
CA THR A 198 6.49 36.11 4.85
C THR A 198 6.35 37.35 5.71
N ARG A 199 5.61 37.25 6.84
CA ARG A 199 5.49 38.37 7.80
C ARG A 199 6.85 38.83 8.33
N ALA A 200 7.74 37.89 8.67
CA ALA A 200 9.08 38.21 9.16
C ALA A 200 9.96 38.93 8.12
N HIS A 201 9.84 38.55 6.84
CA HIS A 201 10.62 39.17 5.78
C HIS A 201 10.02 40.45 5.20
N LEU A 202 8.71 40.71 5.42
CA LEU A 202 8.02 41.83 4.81
C LEU A 202 8.65 43.18 5.18
N ASN A 203 9.11 43.34 6.42
CA ASN A 203 9.84 44.54 6.87
C ASN A 203 11.17 44.76 6.14
N LEU A 204 11.78 43.70 5.59
CA LEU A 204 13.02 43.84 4.80
C LEU A 204 12.74 44.27 3.37
N ILE A 205 11.55 43.96 2.84
CA ILE A 205 11.20 44.17 1.43
C ILE A 205 10.36 45.43 1.28
N ASP A 206 9.34 45.64 2.12
CA ASP A 206 8.41 46.74 2.10
C ASP A 206 7.91 47.03 3.52
N PRO A 207 8.62 47.88 4.29
CA PRO A 207 8.28 48.19 5.68
C PRO A 207 6.91 48.86 5.84
N ASP A 208 6.43 49.56 4.82
CA ASP A 208 5.16 50.29 4.81
C ASP A 208 3.98 49.44 4.27
N SER A 209 4.20 48.16 4.00
CA SER A 209 3.19 47.28 3.42
C SER A 209 1.99 47.06 4.33
N LYS A 210 0.78 47.29 3.79
CA LYS A 210 -0.48 46.92 4.46
C LYS A 210 -0.77 45.40 4.46
N ALA A 211 0.02 44.60 3.77
CA ALA A 211 -0.10 43.15 3.81
C ALA A 211 0.23 42.57 5.18
N TRP A 212 0.98 43.32 5.98
CA TRP A 212 1.28 42.98 7.39
C TRP A 212 0.03 42.63 8.21
N ASP A 213 -1.03 43.41 8.06
CA ASP A 213 -2.29 43.25 8.82
C ASP A 213 -3.08 42.00 8.40
N ARG A 214 -2.75 41.40 7.24
CA ARG A 214 -3.41 40.20 6.72
C ARG A 214 -2.70 38.92 7.10
N LEU A 215 -1.47 39.02 7.63
CA LEU A 215 -0.66 37.84 7.98
C LEU A 215 -0.82 37.53 9.48
N PRO A 216 -0.79 36.23 9.87
CA PRO A 216 -0.91 35.84 11.27
C PRO A 216 0.17 36.50 12.16
N GLU A 217 -0.19 36.87 13.36
CA GLU A 217 0.75 37.46 14.32
C GLU A 217 1.64 36.39 14.97
N TRP A 218 2.87 36.78 15.26
CA TRP A 218 3.77 35.93 16.05
C TRP A 218 3.29 35.93 17.51
N THR A 219 3.15 34.72 18.08
CA THR A 219 2.84 34.52 19.50
C THR A 219 3.90 33.60 20.11
N GLU A 220 3.85 33.38 21.42
CA GLU A 220 4.70 32.43 22.13
C GLU A 220 4.61 30.99 21.52
N ASP A 221 3.41 30.60 21.11
CA ASP A 221 3.15 29.28 20.57
C ASP A 221 3.58 29.09 19.07
N SER A 222 3.70 30.22 18.34
CA SER A 222 3.92 30.21 16.89
C SER A 222 5.24 29.53 16.50
N PHE A 223 6.32 29.77 17.27
CA PHE A 223 7.63 29.23 16.92
C PHE A 223 7.64 27.69 16.98
N ALA A 224 7.15 27.12 18.09
CA ALA A 224 6.99 25.67 18.21
C ALA A 224 5.96 25.12 17.20
N GLY A 225 4.94 25.91 16.88
CA GLY A 225 3.88 25.55 15.94
C GLY A 225 4.31 25.37 14.50
N VAL A 226 5.49 25.86 14.09
CA VAL A 226 5.97 25.80 12.70
C VAL A 226 7.30 25.07 12.51
N LEU A 227 7.95 24.63 13.58
CA LEU A 227 9.20 23.89 13.48
C LEU A 227 8.95 22.44 13.04
N THR A 228 9.75 21.97 12.07
CA THR A 228 9.61 20.63 11.49
C THR A 228 9.80 19.50 12.51
N ASN A 229 10.83 19.60 13.36
CA ASN A 229 11.12 18.58 14.39
C ASN A 229 9.99 18.44 15.42
N ILE A 230 9.17 19.47 15.62
CA ILE A 230 8.06 19.45 16.56
C ILE A 230 6.93 18.51 16.10
N ASN A 231 6.85 18.12 14.84
CA ASN A 231 5.92 17.07 14.41
C ASN A 231 6.13 15.78 15.22
N ALA A 232 7.33 15.23 15.22
CA ALA A 232 7.68 14.02 15.99
C ALA A 232 7.64 14.29 17.51
N GLY A 233 8.19 15.44 17.95
CA GLY A 233 8.23 15.82 19.36
C GLY A 233 6.83 16.01 19.95
N ARG A 234 5.86 16.52 19.20
CA ARG A 234 4.48 16.69 19.66
C ARG A 234 3.77 15.35 19.80
N VAL A 235 3.98 14.41 18.86
CA VAL A 235 3.48 13.04 18.98
C VAL A 235 4.08 12.37 20.22
N ALA A 236 5.41 12.38 20.38
CA ALA A 236 6.07 11.82 21.55
C ALA A 236 5.56 12.42 22.86
N ASN A 237 5.46 13.76 22.94
CA ASN A 237 4.98 14.46 24.13
C ASN A 237 3.51 14.11 24.48
N ARG A 238 2.61 14.04 23.49
CA ARG A 238 1.19 13.83 23.76
C ARG A 238 0.82 12.40 24.04
N PHE A 239 1.60 11.44 23.57
CA PHE A 239 1.43 10.02 23.87
C PHE A 239 2.36 9.51 24.97
N ASP A 240 3.17 10.41 25.57
CA ASP A 240 4.11 10.09 26.67
C ASP A 240 5.11 9.00 26.24
N LEU A 241 5.80 9.23 25.11
CA LEU A 241 6.74 8.27 24.55
C LEU A 241 8.18 8.69 24.88
N GLY A 242 8.96 7.76 25.49
CA GLY A 242 10.29 8.01 25.99
C GLY A 242 11.44 7.69 25.02
N GLY A 243 11.15 6.98 23.93
CA GLY A 243 12.14 6.66 22.91
C GLY A 243 12.58 7.86 22.05
N THR A 244 13.40 7.59 21.04
CA THR A 244 13.87 8.62 20.10
C THR A 244 12.69 9.30 19.39
N ASN A 245 12.71 10.66 19.31
CA ASN A 245 11.81 11.39 18.42
C ASN A 245 12.63 12.23 17.44
N VAL A 246 12.47 12.00 16.12
CA VAL A 246 13.30 12.65 15.10
C VAL A 246 12.56 12.79 13.78
N ILE A 247 12.90 13.85 13.05
CA ILE A 247 12.50 14.05 11.65
C ILE A 247 13.70 13.83 10.74
N LEU A 248 13.45 13.14 9.62
CA LEU A 248 14.41 12.91 8.55
C LEU A 248 13.90 13.56 7.27
N ASP A 249 14.80 14.24 6.56
CA ASP A 249 14.55 14.76 5.22
C ASP A 249 15.51 14.15 4.22
N ALA A 250 14.96 13.44 3.26
CA ALA A 250 15.62 12.86 2.10
C ALA A 250 14.71 13.00 0.87
N ALA A 251 13.97 14.11 0.80
CA ALA A 251 12.94 14.36 -0.19
C ALA A 251 11.97 13.16 -0.31
N CYS A 252 11.70 12.65 -1.53
CA CYS A 252 10.73 11.57 -1.74
C CYS A 252 11.09 10.24 -1.05
N ALA A 253 12.35 10.06 -0.61
CA ALA A 253 12.80 8.89 0.13
C ALA A 253 12.58 8.99 1.65
N SER A 254 12.17 10.16 2.18
CA SER A 254 12.10 10.45 3.63
C SER A 254 11.30 9.42 4.42
N GLY A 255 10.14 9.00 3.91
CA GLY A 255 9.29 8.01 4.58
C GLY A 255 9.97 6.65 4.75
N LEU A 256 10.60 6.11 3.70
CA LEU A 256 11.35 4.86 3.80
C LEU A 256 12.63 4.99 4.63
N MET A 257 13.26 6.16 4.64
CA MET A 257 14.39 6.45 5.53
C MET A 257 13.95 6.44 7.00
N ALA A 258 12.76 6.98 7.31
CA ALA A 258 12.19 6.94 8.65
C ALA A 258 11.92 5.49 9.09
N VAL A 259 11.33 4.67 8.21
CA VAL A 259 11.15 3.22 8.46
C VAL A 259 12.50 2.54 8.68
N GLY A 260 13.51 2.84 7.85
CA GLY A 260 14.86 2.26 7.99
C GLY A 260 15.53 2.58 9.33
N LYS A 261 15.37 3.82 9.81
CA LYS A 261 15.87 4.22 11.13
C LYS A 261 15.11 3.52 12.25
N ALA A 262 13.77 3.43 12.16
CA ALA A 262 12.94 2.71 13.12
C ALA A 262 13.29 1.22 13.20
N VAL A 263 13.46 0.57 12.05
CA VAL A 263 13.90 -0.82 11.96
C VAL A 263 15.25 -1.02 12.65
N ASN A 264 16.23 -0.12 12.43
CA ASN A 264 17.53 -0.23 13.08
C ASN A 264 17.41 -0.13 14.61
N GLU A 265 16.58 0.78 15.15
CA GLU A 265 16.37 0.91 16.61
C GLU A 265 15.69 -0.31 17.21
N LEU A 266 14.79 -0.96 16.49
CA LEU A 266 14.17 -2.22 16.94
C LEU A 266 15.19 -3.38 16.93
N VAL A 267 16.03 -3.46 15.88
CA VAL A 267 17.01 -4.53 15.71
C VAL A 267 18.16 -4.40 16.71
N ASP A 268 18.64 -3.19 16.99
CA ASP A 268 19.70 -2.96 17.97
C ASP A 268 19.21 -2.92 19.42
N GLY A 269 17.89 -2.97 19.64
CA GLY A 269 17.27 -3.00 20.96
C GLY A 269 17.12 -1.63 21.62
N SER A 270 17.39 -0.53 20.92
CA SER A 270 17.19 0.83 21.44
C SER A 270 15.70 1.18 21.60
N ALA A 271 14.82 0.47 20.89
CA ALA A 271 13.37 0.57 21.04
C ALA A 271 12.72 -0.82 21.07
N ASN A 272 11.56 -0.92 21.74
CA ASN A 272 10.70 -2.11 21.72
C ASN A 272 9.52 -1.96 20.76
N MET A 273 9.12 -0.75 20.49
CA MET A 273 8.12 -0.38 19.48
C MET A 273 8.52 0.94 18.81
N ALA A 274 8.13 1.13 17.57
CA ALA A 274 8.39 2.38 16.88
C ALA A 274 7.18 2.81 16.04
N LEU A 275 6.83 4.10 16.13
CA LEU A 275 5.95 4.77 15.21
C LEU A 275 6.80 5.38 14.10
N ALA A 276 6.76 4.79 12.92
CA ALA A 276 7.38 5.39 11.73
C ALA A 276 6.32 6.13 10.93
N GLY A 277 6.52 7.41 10.69
CA GLY A 277 5.56 8.26 10.00
C GLY A 277 6.17 9.03 8.83
N ALA A 278 5.32 9.58 7.98
CA ALA A 278 5.75 10.55 6.97
C ALA A 278 4.63 11.56 6.69
N ILE A 279 5.05 12.79 6.42
CA ILE A 279 4.15 13.92 6.21
C ILE A 279 4.56 14.70 4.98
N ASP A 280 3.59 15.02 4.16
CA ASP A 280 3.67 16.11 3.20
C ASP A 280 2.28 16.73 3.02
N VAL A 281 2.16 18.01 3.33
CA VAL A 281 0.93 18.82 3.17
C VAL A 281 1.24 20.09 2.37
N GLY A 282 2.31 20.05 1.60
CA GLY A 282 2.87 21.22 0.92
C GLY A 282 2.23 21.50 -0.44
N GLN A 283 0.90 21.41 -0.57
CA GLN A 283 0.21 21.81 -1.80
C GLN A 283 -0.04 23.31 -1.84
N VAL A 284 1.05 24.08 -1.78
CA VAL A 284 1.08 25.55 -1.75
C VAL A 284 1.74 26.13 -3.01
N PRO A 285 1.49 27.41 -3.36
CA PRO A 285 2.05 28.02 -4.58
C PRO A 285 3.56 27.87 -4.73
N PHE A 286 4.32 27.96 -3.62
CA PHE A 286 5.78 27.81 -3.63
C PHE A 286 6.21 26.48 -4.23
N GLN A 287 5.57 25.37 -3.86
CA GLN A 287 5.91 24.05 -4.40
C GLN A 287 5.51 23.91 -5.87
N PHE A 288 4.32 24.37 -6.23
CA PHE A 288 3.87 24.34 -7.62
C PHE A 288 4.78 25.18 -8.54
N LEU A 289 5.21 26.35 -8.11
CA LEU A 289 6.19 27.17 -8.84
C LEU A 289 7.55 26.44 -8.97
N GLY A 290 8.04 25.86 -7.89
CA GLY A 290 9.30 25.12 -7.89
C GLY A 290 9.29 23.94 -8.86
N PHE A 291 8.27 23.08 -8.78
CA PHE A 291 8.12 21.93 -9.67
C PHE A 291 7.83 22.34 -11.12
N SER A 292 7.10 23.45 -11.35
CA SER A 292 6.86 23.99 -12.68
C SER A 292 8.16 24.44 -13.35
N ASN A 293 9.00 25.17 -12.62
CA ASN A 293 10.29 25.64 -13.14
C ASN A 293 11.28 24.49 -13.44
N THR A 294 11.14 23.35 -12.78
CA THR A 294 11.91 22.14 -13.12
C THR A 294 11.29 21.33 -14.26
N ARG A 295 10.14 21.75 -14.78
CA ARG A 295 9.35 21.05 -15.81
C ARG A 295 9.01 19.61 -15.41
N ALA A 296 8.81 19.36 -14.12
CA ALA A 296 8.49 18.04 -13.60
C ALA A 296 6.98 17.76 -13.59
N LEU A 297 6.13 18.81 -13.55
CA LEU A 297 4.67 18.64 -13.49
C LEU A 297 4.07 18.25 -14.83
N SER A 298 3.05 17.39 -14.76
CA SER A 298 2.18 17.09 -15.89
C SER A 298 1.29 18.29 -16.22
N PRO A 299 1.33 18.80 -17.46
CA PRO A 299 0.46 19.90 -17.86
C PRO A 299 -1.00 19.48 -18.07
N THR A 300 -1.29 18.17 -18.14
CA THR A 300 -2.63 17.63 -18.39
C THR A 300 -3.35 17.20 -17.11
N GLY A 301 -2.67 17.18 -15.97
CA GLY A 301 -3.23 16.64 -14.72
C GLY A 301 -3.25 15.10 -14.65
N GLU A 302 -2.78 14.43 -15.70
CA GLU A 302 -2.67 12.98 -15.74
C GLU A 302 -1.30 12.53 -15.25
N LEU A 303 -1.27 11.66 -14.25
CA LEU A 303 -0.06 11.00 -13.79
C LEU A 303 -0.07 9.55 -14.28
N GLN A 304 0.75 9.28 -15.31
CA GLN A 304 0.79 8.00 -16.04
C GLN A 304 2.13 7.27 -15.83
N PRO A 305 2.41 6.68 -14.65
CA PRO A 305 3.66 5.99 -14.42
C PRO A 305 3.81 4.81 -15.39
N PHE A 306 4.97 4.72 -16.05
CA PHE A 306 5.26 3.70 -17.07
C PHE A 306 4.28 3.68 -18.27
N GLY A 307 3.43 4.68 -18.38
CA GLY A 307 2.54 4.85 -19.54
C GLY A 307 3.26 5.49 -20.72
N ARG A 308 2.87 5.12 -21.94
CA ARG A 308 3.38 5.75 -23.18
C ARG A 308 3.06 7.26 -23.24
N GLY A 309 1.96 7.67 -22.63
CA GLY A 309 1.52 9.06 -22.52
C GLY A 309 2.14 9.86 -21.39
N ALA A 310 3.08 9.28 -20.61
CA ALA A 310 3.72 9.95 -19.48
C ALA A 310 4.34 11.29 -19.88
N ASN A 311 3.95 12.37 -19.22
CA ASN A 311 4.36 13.74 -19.55
C ASN A 311 4.80 14.57 -18.34
N GLY A 312 4.83 13.97 -17.15
CA GLY A 312 5.22 14.60 -15.89
C GLY A 312 4.49 14.02 -14.70
N THR A 313 4.83 14.52 -13.51
CA THR A 313 4.20 14.13 -12.26
C THR A 313 3.05 15.07 -11.88
N VAL A 314 2.19 14.62 -10.97
CA VAL A 314 1.19 15.46 -10.29
C VAL A 314 1.48 15.34 -8.80
N THR A 315 1.52 16.45 -8.06
CA THR A 315 1.81 16.44 -6.63
C THR A 315 0.59 16.07 -5.79
N GLY A 316 0.80 15.47 -4.63
CA GLY A 316 -0.26 15.09 -3.69
C GLY A 316 0.14 15.34 -2.24
N GLU A 317 -0.84 15.26 -1.33
CA GLU A 317 -0.68 15.36 0.12
C GLU A 317 -0.78 13.98 0.76
N ALA A 318 -0.08 13.77 1.87
CA ALA A 318 -0.31 12.61 2.73
C ALA A 318 0.23 12.80 4.14
N ILE A 319 -0.43 12.17 5.11
CA ILE A 319 0.08 11.91 6.44
C ILE A 319 -0.13 10.44 6.75
N THR A 320 0.94 9.75 7.06
CA THR A 320 0.92 8.30 7.23
C THR A 320 1.72 7.88 8.44
N PHE A 321 1.27 6.81 9.10
CA PHE A 321 2.03 6.13 10.15
C PHE A 321 1.91 4.62 10.04
N VAL A 322 2.98 3.93 10.39
CA VAL A 322 3.00 2.50 10.67
C VAL A 322 3.54 2.24 12.07
N VAL A 323 2.98 1.24 12.76
CA VAL A 323 3.48 0.77 14.05
C VAL A 323 4.31 -0.48 13.82
N LEU A 324 5.55 -0.46 14.31
CA LEU A 324 6.56 -1.47 14.08
C LEU A 324 6.99 -2.13 15.38
N LYS A 325 7.16 -3.46 15.37
CA LYS A 325 7.76 -4.26 16.45
C LYS A 325 8.67 -5.33 15.85
N ARG A 326 9.64 -5.80 16.62
CA ARG A 326 10.33 -7.05 16.23
C ARG A 326 9.31 -8.17 16.07
N LEU A 327 9.46 -9.00 15.04
CA LEU A 327 8.51 -10.08 14.74
C LEU A 327 8.25 -10.97 15.93
N VAL A 328 9.30 -11.37 16.65
CA VAL A 328 9.20 -12.23 17.85
C VAL A 328 8.40 -11.58 18.98
N ASP A 329 8.47 -10.27 19.13
CA ASP A 329 7.70 -9.52 20.12
C ASP A 329 6.23 -9.40 19.70
N ALA A 330 5.98 -9.14 18.43
CA ALA A 330 4.63 -9.08 17.87
C ALA A 330 3.90 -10.44 17.99
N GLU A 331 4.62 -11.55 17.71
CA GLU A 331 4.09 -12.91 17.87
C GLU A 331 3.78 -13.23 19.35
N ARG A 332 4.71 -12.91 20.27
CA ARG A 332 4.53 -13.09 21.71
C ARG A 332 3.31 -12.32 22.22
N ASP A 333 3.14 -11.08 21.79
CA ASP A 333 2.08 -10.19 22.28
C ASP A 333 0.75 -10.44 21.55
N GLY A 334 0.77 -11.28 20.51
CA GLY A 334 -0.40 -11.67 19.74
C GLY A 334 -0.95 -10.54 18.85
N ASP A 335 -0.08 -9.68 18.38
CA ASP A 335 -0.44 -8.57 17.50
C ASP A 335 -0.95 -9.07 16.14
N ARG A 336 -1.81 -8.28 15.51
CA ARG A 336 -2.11 -8.46 14.08
C ARG A 336 -0.90 -8.00 13.27
N ILE A 337 -0.47 -8.80 12.30
CA ILE A 337 0.67 -8.51 11.45
C ILE A 337 0.20 -8.35 10.01
N TYR A 338 0.41 -7.16 9.43
CA TYR A 338 0.11 -6.87 8.02
C TYR A 338 1.14 -7.50 7.08
N SER A 339 2.40 -7.33 7.40
CA SER A 339 3.54 -7.88 6.67
C SER A 339 4.81 -7.79 7.52
N VAL A 340 5.86 -8.45 7.08
CA VAL A 340 7.16 -8.45 7.74
C VAL A 340 8.18 -7.72 6.85
N ILE A 341 8.84 -6.70 7.39
CA ILE A 341 9.97 -6.04 6.73
C ILE A 341 11.18 -6.97 6.86
N LYS A 342 11.69 -7.46 5.73
CA LYS A 342 12.83 -8.37 5.64
C LYS A 342 14.15 -7.64 5.38
N GLY A 343 14.09 -6.47 4.77
CA GLY A 343 15.27 -5.69 4.46
C GLY A 343 14.96 -4.26 4.04
N ILE A 344 15.82 -3.34 4.40
CA ILE A 344 15.81 -1.97 3.90
C ILE A 344 17.21 -1.62 3.43
N GLY A 345 17.30 -1.12 2.20
CA GLY A 345 18.54 -0.68 1.59
C GLY A 345 18.46 0.79 1.19
N THR A 346 19.54 1.51 1.41
CA THR A 346 19.65 2.91 1.04
C THR A 346 20.95 3.14 0.27
N SER A 347 20.95 4.14 -0.61
CA SER A 347 22.15 4.55 -1.34
C SER A 347 22.08 6.01 -1.75
N SER A 348 23.20 6.52 -2.24
CA SER A 348 23.28 7.78 -2.97
C SER A 348 23.59 7.50 -4.44
N ASP A 349 23.10 8.35 -5.34
CA ASP A 349 23.46 8.32 -6.76
C ASP A 349 24.97 8.63 -6.98
N GLY A 350 25.58 9.34 -6.02
CA GLY A 350 26.97 9.78 -6.13
C GLY A 350 27.13 10.82 -7.24
N LYS A 351 28.33 10.90 -7.84
CA LYS A 351 28.62 11.85 -8.93
C LYS A 351 27.85 11.44 -10.20
N GLY A 352 26.87 12.25 -10.64
CA GLY A 352 26.07 12.07 -11.83
C GLY A 352 26.12 13.28 -12.78
N LEU A 353 25.24 13.29 -13.79
CA LEU A 353 25.09 14.39 -14.75
C LEU A 353 24.52 15.65 -14.09
N GLY A 354 23.73 15.51 -13.02
CA GLY A 354 23.11 16.58 -12.25
C GLY A 354 22.53 16.06 -10.94
N MET A 355 22.17 16.98 -10.06
CA MET A 355 21.61 16.66 -8.73
C MET A 355 20.24 15.96 -8.80
N THR A 356 19.55 16.14 -9.91
CA THR A 356 18.13 15.72 -10.07
C THR A 356 17.95 14.60 -11.10
N ALA A 357 19.04 14.21 -11.79
CA ALA A 357 18.99 13.17 -12.81
C ALA A 357 19.00 11.77 -12.18
N PRO A 358 18.00 10.91 -12.41
CA PRO A 358 17.97 9.57 -11.86
C PRO A 358 19.13 8.71 -12.41
N ARG A 359 19.67 7.84 -11.55
CA ARG A 359 20.76 6.93 -11.92
C ARG A 359 20.43 5.47 -11.62
N PRO A 360 20.28 4.60 -12.64
CA PRO A 360 20.04 3.15 -12.44
C PRO A 360 21.07 2.52 -11.49
N ALA A 361 22.35 2.87 -11.60
CA ALA A 361 23.40 2.34 -10.71
C ALA A 361 23.21 2.72 -9.23
N GLY A 362 22.66 3.90 -8.93
CA GLY A 362 22.30 4.30 -7.57
C GLY A 362 21.10 3.49 -7.06
N GLN A 363 20.06 3.41 -7.84
CA GLN A 363 18.85 2.61 -7.56
C GLN A 363 19.24 1.15 -7.31
N MET A 364 19.99 0.50 -8.22
CA MET A 364 20.47 -0.88 -8.06
C MET A 364 21.24 -1.09 -6.75
N ARG A 365 22.04 -0.12 -6.30
CA ARG A 365 22.75 -0.24 -5.02
C ARG A 365 21.80 -0.29 -3.82
N ALA A 366 20.74 0.53 -3.82
CA ALA A 366 19.74 0.49 -2.76
C ALA A 366 19.00 -0.86 -2.74
N LEU A 367 18.54 -1.32 -3.91
CA LEU A 367 17.86 -2.60 -4.05
C LEU A 367 18.75 -3.76 -3.62
N ASN A 368 19.97 -3.87 -4.15
CA ASN A 368 20.91 -4.94 -3.79
C ASN A 368 21.18 -4.99 -2.27
N ARG A 369 21.33 -3.84 -1.61
CA ARG A 369 21.49 -3.78 -0.15
C ARG A 369 20.25 -4.26 0.59
N ALA A 370 19.05 -3.94 0.11
CA ALA A 370 17.81 -4.39 0.71
C ALA A 370 17.65 -5.91 0.59
N TYR A 371 17.86 -6.48 -0.61
CA TYR A 371 17.76 -7.92 -0.84
C TYR A 371 18.87 -8.72 -0.16
N ALA A 372 20.08 -8.17 -0.04
CA ALA A 372 21.15 -8.79 0.75
C ALA A 372 20.77 -8.93 2.23
N ARG A 373 20.09 -7.90 2.80
CA ARG A 373 19.54 -7.98 4.16
C ARG A 373 18.37 -8.95 4.28
N ALA A 374 17.53 -9.03 3.25
CA ALA A 374 16.38 -9.91 3.22
C ALA A 374 16.76 -11.40 3.09
N GLY A 375 17.97 -11.71 2.61
CA GLY A 375 18.47 -13.07 2.45
C GLY A 375 17.90 -13.83 1.25
N PHE A 376 17.32 -13.12 0.27
CA PHE A 376 16.80 -13.69 -0.98
C PHE A 376 16.94 -12.71 -2.15
N THR A 377 16.75 -13.20 -3.36
CA THR A 377 16.94 -12.42 -4.58
C THR A 377 15.66 -11.70 -5.01
N MET A 378 15.80 -10.62 -5.78
CA MET A 378 14.68 -9.86 -6.30
C MET A 378 13.77 -10.68 -7.25
N SER A 379 14.29 -11.72 -7.90
CA SER A 379 13.50 -12.60 -8.77
C SER A 379 12.37 -13.35 -8.04
N THR A 380 12.36 -13.34 -6.71
CA THR A 380 11.33 -14.01 -5.89
C THR A 380 10.15 -13.11 -5.51
N ILE A 381 10.16 -11.81 -5.88
CA ILE A 381 9.05 -10.92 -5.55
C ILE A 381 7.93 -11.02 -6.58
N GLY A 382 6.69 -10.96 -6.10
CA GLY A 382 5.50 -10.93 -6.95
C GLY A 382 4.91 -9.54 -7.17
N LEU A 383 5.32 -8.54 -6.36
CA LEU A 383 4.87 -7.16 -6.45
C LEU A 383 6.03 -6.18 -6.29
N TYR A 384 6.11 -5.19 -7.16
CA TYR A 384 7.01 -4.06 -7.05
C TYR A 384 6.21 -2.76 -7.06
N GLU A 385 6.14 -2.11 -5.90
CA GLU A 385 5.61 -0.75 -5.78
C GLU A 385 6.71 0.23 -6.14
N ALA A 386 6.60 0.80 -7.31
CA ALA A 386 7.62 1.63 -7.92
C ALA A 386 7.65 3.06 -7.34
N HIS A 387 8.78 3.71 -7.49
CA HIS A 387 8.81 5.16 -7.37
C HIS A 387 7.93 5.81 -8.43
N GLY A 388 8.00 5.39 -9.70
CA GLY A 388 7.03 5.61 -10.77
C GLY A 388 6.35 6.98 -10.73
N THR A 389 7.03 8.04 -11.20
CA THR A 389 6.58 9.43 -11.07
C THR A 389 5.86 9.96 -12.30
N GLY A 390 5.71 9.14 -13.36
CA GLY A 390 5.12 9.58 -14.63
C GLY A 390 6.04 10.50 -15.43
N THR A 391 7.33 10.59 -15.04
CA THR A 391 8.33 11.33 -15.82
C THR A 391 9.04 10.38 -16.80
N PRO A 392 9.06 10.66 -18.10
CA PRO A 392 9.61 9.71 -19.10
C PRO A 392 11.02 9.23 -18.81
N VAL A 393 11.89 10.13 -18.31
CA VAL A 393 13.29 9.79 -17.98
C VAL A 393 13.37 8.97 -16.70
N GLY A 394 12.59 9.33 -15.68
CA GLY A 394 12.57 8.64 -14.39
C GLY A 394 12.03 7.22 -14.53
N ASP A 395 10.90 7.07 -15.18
CA ASP A 395 10.24 5.78 -15.37
C ASP A 395 11.09 4.82 -16.21
N LYS A 396 11.76 5.35 -17.24
CA LYS A 396 12.70 4.56 -18.05
C LYS A 396 13.90 4.06 -17.22
N ALA A 397 14.51 4.92 -16.41
CA ALA A 397 15.66 4.56 -15.56
C ALA A 397 15.27 3.53 -14.49
N GLU A 398 14.08 3.65 -13.93
CA GLU A 398 13.57 2.68 -12.95
C GLU A 398 13.21 1.34 -13.61
N ALA A 399 12.59 1.35 -14.77
CA ALA A 399 12.31 0.13 -15.54
C ALA A 399 13.61 -0.60 -15.91
N GLU A 400 14.65 0.10 -16.36
CA GLU A 400 15.98 -0.47 -16.62
C GLU A 400 16.58 -1.13 -15.39
N THR A 401 16.51 -0.47 -14.23
CA THR A 401 16.95 -1.01 -12.94
C THR A 401 16.20 -2.29 -12.58
N LEU A 402 14.88 -2.26 -12.66
CA LEU A 402 13.99 -3.36 -12.32
C LEU A 402 14.27 -4.59 -13.19
N PHE A 403 14.29 -4.42 -14.50
CA PHE A 403 14.49 -5.51 -15.46
C PHE A 403 15.87 -6.15 -15.30
N THR A 404 16.91 -5.33 -15.12
CA THR A 404 18.28 -5.83 -14.89
C THR A 404 18.34 -6.75 -13.66
N LEU A 405 17.67 -6.37 -12.56
CA LEU A 405 17.73 -7.13 -11.32
C LEU A 405 16.81 -8.35 -11.31
N LEU A 406 15.65 -8.29 -11.98
CA LEU A 406 14.76 -9.44 -12.11
C LEU A 406 15.35 -10.57 -12.99
N GLN A 407 16.08 -10.20 -14.04
CA GLN A 407 16.73 -11.16 -14.96
C GLN A 407 17.99 -11.82 -14.38
N ASN A 408 18.63 -11.20 -13.37
CA ASN A 408 19.83 -11.75 -12.74
C ASN A 408 19.57 -12.91 -11.75
N GLY A 409 18.30 -13.32 -11.56
CA GLY A 409 17.94 -14.45 -10.69
C GLY A 409 18.10 -15.79 -11.39
N SER A 410 18.65 -16.79 -10.69
CA SER A 410 18.65 -18.19 -11.14
C SER A 410 17.31 -18.85 -10.79
N GLY A 411 16.38 -18.99 -11.71
CA GLY A 411 15.07 -19.61 -11.44
C GLY A 411 14.08 -19.43 -12.59
N GLU A 412 12.81 -19.75 -12.31
CA GLU A 412 11.71 -19.47 -13.24
C GLU A 412 11.67 -17.99 -13.64
N PRO A 413 11.19 -17.65 -14.86
CA PRO A 413 11.05 -16.27 -15.28
C PRO A 413 10.25 -15.49 -14.23
N ALA A 414 10.80 -14.40 -13.76
CA ALA A 414 10.08 -13.51 -12.86
C ALA A 414 8.78 -13.05 -13.55
N ASN A 415 7.68 -13.09 -12.83
CA ASN A 415 6.38 -12.56 -13.26
C ASN A 415 5.92 -11.54 -12.22
N CYS A 416 6.64 -10.43 -12.15
CA CYS A 416 6.46 -9.41 -11.14
C CYS A 416 5.40 -8.40 -11.58
N ALA A 417 4.34 -8.24 -10.79
CA ALA A 417 3.40 -7.14 -10.96
C ALA A 417 4.07 -5.81 -10.53
N VAL A 418 3.96 -4.79 -11.37
CA VAL A 418 4.50 -3.45 -11.08
C VAL A 418 3.37 -2.45 -10.97
N GLY A 419 3.43 -1.60 -9.95
CA GLY A 419 2.46 -0.54 -9.76
C GLY A 419 3.09 0.72 -9.20
N SER A 420 2.37 1.83 -9.30
CA SER A 420 2.67 3.06 -8.58
C SER A 420 1.37 3.69 -8.11
N VAL A 421 1.22 3.82 -6.80
CA VAL A 421 0.02 4.43 -6.20
C VAL A 421 -0.15 5.91 -6.58
N LYS A 422 0.92 6.52 -7.08
CA LYS A 422 0.93 7.95 -7.45
C LYS A 422 -0.05 8.29 -8.56
N SER A 423 -0.39 7.34 -9.44
CA SER A 423 -1.44 7.54 -10.44
C SER A 423 -2.82 7.84 -9.83
N LEU A 424 -3.04 7.44 -8.58
CA LEU A 424 -4.30 7.62 -7.86
C LEU A 424 -4.26 8.82 -6.90
N THR A 425 -3.17 8.99 -6.17
CA THR A 425 -3.05 9.99 -5.08
C THR A 425 -2.23 11.21 -5.45
N GLY A 426 -1.60 11.23 -6.62
CA GLY A 426 -0.51 12.14 -6.90
C GLY A 426 0.78 11.73 -6.18
N HIS A 427 1.87 12.41 -6.46
CA HIS A 427 3.16 12.21 -5.80
C HIS A 427 3.18 12.92 -4.45
N THR A 428 3.03 12.18 -3.37
CA THR A 428 2.96 12.69 -1.98
C THR A 428 4.34 13.01 -1.38
N LYS A 429 5.31 13.27 -2.22
CA LYS A 429 6.66 13.77 -1.91
C LYS A 429 7.32 13.06 -0.73
N ASN A 430 7.53 13.73 0.41
CA ASN A 430 8.17 13.13 1.60
C ASN A 430 7.43 11.90 2.14
N ALA A 431 6.13 11.81 1.94
CA ALA A 431 5.31 10.65 2.35
C ALA A 431 5.22 9.54 1.29
N ALA A 432 5.73 9.76 0.07
CA ALA A 432 5.49 8.86 -1.07
C ALA A 432 5.93 7.41 -0.82
N GLY A 433 7.11 7.22 -0.23
CA GLY A 433 7.60 5.88 0.10
C GLY A 433 6.74 5.17 1.15
N MET A 434 6.16 5.91 2.10
CA MET A 434 5.30 5.36 3.13
C MET A 434 3.92 4.99 2.60
N VAL A 435 3.34 5.80 1.71
CA VAL A 435 2.07 5.48 1.03
C VAL A 435 2.22 4.19 0.22
N GLY A 436 3.34 4.04 -0.52
CA GLY A 436 3.66 2.80 -1.23
C GLY A 436 3.88 1.60 -0.29
N LEU A 437 4.54 1.81 0.85
CA LEU A 437 4.75 0.76 1.87
C LEU A 437 3.41 0.25 2.43
N ILE A 438 2.48 1.14 2.76
CA ILE A 438 1.14 0.78 3.24
C ILE A 438 0.39 0.01 2.16
N LYS A 439 0.38 0.47 0.90
CA LYS A 439 -0.24 -0.26 -0.22
C LYS A 439 0.32 -1.66 -0.37
N ALA A 440 1.65 -1.83 -0.37
CA ALA A 440 2.29 -3.13 -0.50
C ALA A 440 2.00 -4.05 0.70
N SER A 441 1.97 -3.50 1.93
CA SER A 441 1.60 -4.25 3.13
C SER A 441 0.16 -4.74 3.08
N MET A 442 -0.77 -3.89 2.62
CA MET A 442 -2.18 -4.27 2.44
C MET A 442 -2.34 -5.30 1.31
N ALA A 443 -1.56 -5.19 0.22
CA ALA A 443 -1.56 -6.18 -0.86
C ALA A 443 -1.13 -7.59 -0.35
N LEU A 444 -0.10 -7.64 0.49
CA LEU A 444 0.33 -8.89 1.15
C LEU A 444 -0.73 -9.41 2.13
N PHE A 445 -1.27 -8.54 2.97
CA PHE A 445 -2.28 -8.90 3.97
C PHE A 445 -3.56 -9.43 3.33
N HIS A 446 -4.04 -8.78 2.28
CA HIS A 446 -5.25 -9.19 1.56
C HIS A 446 -4.99 -10.24 0.47
N ARG A 447 -3.74 -10.64 0.25
CA ARG A 447 -3.33 -11.59 -0.81
C ARG A 447 -3.85 -11.18 -2.18
N THR A 448 -3.72 -9.89 -2.50
CA THR A 448 -4.26 -9.28 -3.71
C THR A 448 -3.19 -8.45 -4.41
N LEU A 449 -2.99 -8.68 -5.70
CA LEU A 449 -2.19 -7.81 -6.57
C LEU A 449 -3.09 -6.66 -7.03
N PRO A 450 -2.80 -5.42 -6.61
CA PRO A 450 -3.62 -4.26 -6.98
C PRO A 450 -3.42 -3.87 -8.44
N PRO A 451 -4.40 -3.22 -9.07
CA PRO A 451 -4.25 -2.71 -10.41
C PRO A 451 -3.21 -1.59 -10.48
N HIS A 452 -2.62 -1.42 -11.66
CA HIS A 452 -1.88 -0.22 -12.06
C HIS A 452 -2.81 0.65 -12.89
N ALA A 453 -3.18 1.80 -12.33
CA ALA A 453 -4.18 2.69 -12.92
C ALA A 453 -3.56 3.88 -13.66
N GLY A 454 -4.37 4.59 -14.43
CA GLY A 454 -4.02 5.87 -15.04
C GLY A 454 -3.23 5.78 -16.33
N ILE A 455 -3.12 4.60 -16.95
CA ILE A 455 -2.45 4.43 -18.24
C ILE A 455 -3.37 3.73 -19.26
N ASP A 456 -3.28 4.13 -20.52
CA ASP A 456 -3.95 3.45 -21.63
C ASP A 456 -3.06 2.40 -22.28
N GLU A 457 -1.77 2.65 -22.35
CA GLU A 457 -0.78 1.77 -22.97
C GLU A 457 0.56 1.84 -22.22
N PRO A 458 1.17 0.70 -21.84
CA PRO A 458 2.49 0.67 -21.21
C PRO A 458 3.61 1.13 -22.16
N ILE A 459 4.74 1.57 -21.58
CA ILE A 459 5.98 1.73 -22.36
C ILE A 459 6.45 0.38 -22.90
N GLU A 460 7.14 0.41 -24.06
CA GLU A 460 7.50 -0.74 -24.88
C GLU A 460 8.15 -1.91 -24.10
N VAL A 461 8.97 -1.62 -23.11
CA VAL A 461 9.68 -2.62 -22.32
C VAL A 461 8.76 -3.58 -21.56
N PHE A 462 7.57 -3.17 -21.15
CA PHE A 462 6.56 -4.01 -20.51
C PHE A 462 5.70 -4.80 -21.51
N GLN A 463 5.78 -4.51 -22.81
CA GLN A 463 5.01 -5.19 -23.85
C GLN A 463 5.80 -6.33 -24.51
N GLN A 464 7.06 -6.54 -24.15
CA GLN A 464 7.89 -7.62 -24.68
C GLN A 464 7.40 -8.95 -24.14
N SER A 465 7.35 -9.97 -24.99
CA SER A 465 6.85 -11.32 -24.64
C SER A 465 7.67 -12.04 -23.57
N ASP A 466 8.93 -11.65 -23.40
CA ASP A 466 9.88 -12.16 -22.40
C ASP A 466 10.09 -11.18 -21.23
N SER A 467 9.20 -10.20 -21.10
CA SER A 467 9.26 -9.23 -19.99
C SER A 467 9.16 -9.94 -18.64
N PRO A 468 10.10 -9.72 -17.71
CA PRO A 468 10.08 -10.31 -16.37
C PRO A 468 9.05 -9.63 -15.44
N ALA A 469 8.40 -8.56 -15.89
CA ALA A 469 7.45 -7.79 -15.13
C ALA A 469 6.30 -7.29 -16.01
N TYR A 470 5.16 -7.01 -15.39
CA TYR A 470 3.96 -6.53 -16.08
C TYR A 470 3.22 -5.48 -15.25
N LEU A 471 2.39 -4.68 -15.91
CA LEU A 471 1.50 -3.72 -15.26
C LEU A 471 0.09 -4.32 -15.20
N PRO A 472 -0.42 -4.71 -14.02
CA PRO A 472 -1.76 -5.30 -13.91
C PRO A 472 -2.84 -4.25 -14.17
N ASN A 473 -3.75 -4.49 -15.10
CA ASN A 473 -4.84 -3.56 -15.43
C ASN A 473 -6.12 -3.78 -14.60
N THR A 474 -6.17 -4.86 -13.81
CA THR A 474 -7.26 -5.19 -12.89
C THR A 474 -6.71 -5.77 -11.60
N ALA A 475 -7.47 -5.67 -10.51
CA ALA A 475 -7.14 -6.36 -9.27
C ALA A 475 -7.14 -7.88 -9.48
N ARG A 476 -6.19 -8.59 -8.90
CA ARG A 476 -5.98 -10.04 -9.10
C ARG A 476 -5.73 -10.75 -7.77
N PRO A 477 -6.21 -12.00 -7.59
CA PRO A 477 -5.79 -12.78 -6.44
C PRO A 477 -4.28 -13.03 -6.52
N TRP A 478 -3.59 -12.81 -5.42
CA TRP A 478 -2.16 -13.11 -5.31
C TRP A 478 -1.99 -14.55 -4.82
N LEU A 479 -1.95 -15.48 -5.75
CA LEU A 479 -1.80 -16.88 -5.45
C LEU A 479 -0.38 -17.20 -4.96
N SER A 480 -0.25 -18.23 -4.11
CA SER A 480 1.04 -18.68 -3.62
C SER A 480 1.87 -19.32 -4.75
N SER A 481 3.18 -19.27 -4.58
CA SER A 481 4.15 -19.93 -5.43
C SER A 481 5.03 -20.85 -4.57
N ILE A 482 6.15 -21.28 -5.12
CA ILE A 482 7.20 -21.99 -4.35
C ILE A 482 7.83 -21.11 -3.25
N HIS A 483 7.64 -19.80 -3.34
CA HIS A 483 8.10 -18.81 -2.38
C HIS A 483 6.92 -18.15 -1.66
N ALA A 484 7.15 -17.67 -0.45
CA ALA A 484 6.24 -16.76 0.23
C ALA A 484 5.95 -15.53 -0.66
N ARG A 485 4.78 -14.90 -0.50
CA ARG A 485 4.47 -13.65 -1.21
C ARG A 485 5.39 -12.55 -0.73
N ARG A 486 6.04 -11.85 -1.64
CA ARG A 486 7.03 -10.81 -1.37
C ARG A 486 6.78 -9.59 -2.21
N ALA A 487 6.98 -8.42 -1.61
CA ALA A 487 6.87 -7.14 -2.28
C ALA A 487 8.13 -6.29 -2.09
N GLY A 488 8.47 -5.52 -3.11
CA GLY A 488 9.48 -4.47 -3.04
C GLY A 488 8.84 -3.10 -3.13
N VAL A 489 9.33 -2.11 -2.37
CA VAL A 489 8.84 -0.73 -2.37
C VAL A 489 10.00 0.21 -2.56
N SER A 490 9.96 1.03 -3.60
CA SER A 490 11.01 2.00 -3.93
C SER A 490 10.57 3.44 -3.72
N ALA A 491 11.50 4.24 -3.20
CA ALA A 491 11.36 5.69 -3.17
C ALA A 491 12.73 6.33 -3.46
N PHE A 492 12.78 7.17 -4.50
CA PHE A 492 13.99 7.83 -4.96
C PHE A 492 13.84 9.34 -4.80
N GLY A 493 14.67 9.92 -3.94
CA GLY A 493 14.58 11.33 -3.55
C GLY A 493 15.22 12.25 -4.59
N PHE A 494 14.59 13.38 -4.80
CA PHE A 494 15.14 14.51 -5.54
C PHE A 494 16.40 15.03 -4.79
N GLY A 495 17.57 14.78 -5.35
CA GLY A 495 18.87 14.98 -4.67
C GLY A 495 19.73 13.72 -4.62
N GLY A 496 19.24 12.60 -5.17
CA GLY A 496 20.00 11.37 -5.40
C GLY A 496 20.03 10.40 -4.22
N THR A 497 19.15 10.53 -3.26
CA THR A 497 18.95 9.52 -2.19
C THR A 497 17.98 8.46 -2.65
N ASN A 498 18.38 7.19 -2.63
CA ASN A 498 17.54 6.05 -2.98
C ASN A 498 17.26 5.21 -1.76
N ALA A 499 16.02 4.78 -1.58
CA ALA A 499 15.58 3.85 -0.54
C ALA A 499 14.72 2.75 -1.14
N HIS A 500 14.89 1.53 -0.65
CA HIS A 500 14.10 0.37 -1.03
C HIS A 500 13.81 -0.50 0.19
N ALA A 501 12.55 -0.89 0.37
CA ALA A 501 12.10 -1.80 1.42
C ALA A 501 11.62 -3.12 0.79
N VAL A 502 11.94 -4.24 1.44
CA VAL A 502 11.52 -5.58 1.04
C VAL A 502 10.60 -6.14 2.10
N LEU A 503 9.40 -6.53 1.69
CA LEU A 503 8.35 -7.06 2.53
C LEU A 503 8.05 -8.53 2.19
N GLU A 504 7.65 -9.29 3.19
CA GLU A 504 7.18 -10.67 3.05
C GLU A 504 5.84 -10.84 3.78
N GLU A 505 4.96 -11.70 3.26
CA GLU A 505 3.72 -12.04 3.95
C GLU A 505 3.99 -12.71 5.29
N TYR A 506 3.05 -12.53 6.23
CA TYR A 506 3.06 -13.28 7.48
C TYR A 506 2.09 -14.46 7.38
N PRO A 507 2.56 -15.73 7.49
CA PRO A 507 1.71 -16.91 7.35
C PRO A 507 0.69 -17.01 8.50
N ALA A 508 -0.59 -17.17 8.15
CA ALA A 508 -1.68 -17.27 9.13
C ALA A 508 -1.54 -18.46 10.08
N GLU A 509 -0.98 -19.55 9.60
CA GLU A 509 -0.81 -20.77 10.39
C GLU A 509 0.11 -20.55 11.60
N ARG A 510 1.07 -19.62 11.52
CA ARG A 510 1.90 -19.22 12.67
C ARG A 510 1.11 -18.49 13.74
N ALA A 511 0.04 -17.77 13.37
CA ALA A 511 -0.74 -16.99 14.30
C ALA A 511 -1.75 -17.82 15.10
N GLY A 512 -2.00 -19.10 14.73
CA GLY A 512 -3.04 -19.94 15.36
C GLY A 512 -4.45 -19.31 15.23
N ARG A 513 -4.62 -18.33 14.34
CA ARG A 513 -5.85 -17.57 14.14
C ARG A 513 -6.35 -17.81 12.71
N SER A 514 -7.63 -18.04 12.56
CA SER A 514 -8.31 -17.91 11.29
C SER A 514 -8.33 -16.42 10.92
N VAL A 515 -7.34 -15.98 10.17
CA VAL A 515 -7.35 -14.63 9.61
C VAL A 515 -8.15 -14.71 8.31
N ASN A 516 -9.20 -13.93 8.22
CA ASN A 516 -9.97 -13.84 6.99
C ASN A 516 -9.16 -12.99 5.99
N TYR A 517 -8.36 -13.67 5.16
CA TYR A 517 -7.61 -13.04 4.08
C TYR A 517 -8.57 -12.76 2.93
N GLY A 518 -8.52 -11.56 2.40
CA GLY A 518 -9.34 -11.12 1.28
C GLY A 518 -9.74 -9.66 1.43
N ALA A 519 -10.13 -9.03 0.35
CA ALA A 519 -10.70 -7.71 0.42
C ALA A 519 -11.97 -7.76 1.29
N ARG A 520 -12.08 -6.84 2.26
CA ARG A 520 -13.25 -6.78 3.15
C ARG A 520 -14.41 -6.01 2.55
N HIS A 521 -14.14 -5.23 1.52
CA HIS A 521 -15.11 -4.40 0.83
C HIS A 521 -15.25 -4.92 -0.59
N TRP A 522 -16.33 -5.57 -0.86
CA TRP A 522 -16.72 -5.93 -2.21
C TRP A 522 -17.88 -5.04 -2.68
N SER A 523 -17.94 -4.79 -3.94
CA SER A 523 -19.09 -4.22 -4.60
C SER A 523 -19.61 -5.30 -5.58
N PRO A 524 -20.87 -5.64 -5.55
CA PRO A 524 -21.98 -5.09 -4.76
C PRO A 524 -22.13 -5.65 -3.33
N GLU A 525 -22.89 -4.95 -2.48
CA GLU A 525 -23.29 -5.39 -1.13
C GLU A 525 -24.70 -5.97 -1.13
N LEU A 526 -24.96 -6.88 -0.17
CA LEU A 526 -26.27 -7.50 0.04
C LEU A 526 -26.96 -6.87 1.25
N TYR A 527 -28.17 -6.33 1.03
CA TYR A 527 -29.00 -5.75 2.09
C TYR A 527 -30.28 -6.55 2.28
N LEU A 528 -30.55 -6.95 3.52
CA LEU A 528 -31.66 -7.84 3.86
C LEU A 528 -32.67 -7.13 4.76
N LEU A 529 -33.94 -7.24 4.44
CA LEU A 529 -35.09 -6.77 5.26
C LEU A 529 -36.09 -7.88 5.44
N ALA A 530 -36.68 -7.99 6.65
CA ALA A 530 -37.76 -8.90 6.95
C ALA A 530 -38.93 -8.13 7.53
N ALA A 531 -40.14 -8.55 7.20
CA ALA A 531 -41.39 -7.93 7.70
C ALA A 531 -42.52 -8.94 7.81
N VAL A 532 -43.50 -8.63 8.64
CA VAL A 532 -44.69 -9.49 8.84
C VAL A 532 -45.66 -9.45 7.66
N ASP A 533 -45.65 -8.34 6.91
CA ASP A 533 -46.52 -8.17 5.74
C ASP A 533 -45.94 -7.13 4.76
N ARG A 534 -46.54 -7.01 3.57
CA ARG A 534 -46.16 -6.04 2.54
C ARG A 534 -46.20 -4.57 2.98
N PRO A 535 -47.25 -4.08 3.69
CA PRO A 535 -47.30 -2.71 4.20
C PRO A 535 -46.13 -2.39 5.15
N THR A 536 -45.83 -3.32 6.07
CA THR A 536 -44.70 -3.17 7.01
C THR A 536 -43.36 -3.16 6.27
N ALA A 537 -43.18 -4.03 5.25
CA ALA A 537 -42.01 -4.04 4.40
C ALA A 537 -41.84 -2.71 3.64
N ALA A 538 -42.93 -2.17 3.09
CA ALA A 538 -42.91 -0.89 2.39
C ALA A 538 -42.55 0.27 3.33
N ASN A 539 -42.99 0.26 4.57
CA ASN A 539 -42.62 1.25 5.57
C ASN A 539 -41.14 1.13 5.95
N ALA A 540 -40.63 -0.08 6.19
CA ALA A 540 -39.23 -0.32 6.49
C ALA A 540 -38.31 0.18 5.34
N CYS A 541 -38.68 -0.04 4.08
CA CYS A 541 -37.99 0.49 2.93
C CYS A 541 -37.94 2.03 2.94
N ARG A 542 -39.07 2.71 3.24
CA ARG A 542 -39.11 4.18 3.30
C ARG A 542 -38.27 4.73 4.45
N GLU A 543 -38.37 4.13 5.63
CA GLU A 543 -37.59 4.53 6.81
C GLU A 543 -36.10 4.38 6.55
N LEU A 544 -35.66 3.27 5.96
CA LEU A 544 -34.27 3.05 5.60
C LEU A 544 -33.79 4.06 4.54
N ALA A 545 -34.56 4.32 3.51
CA ALA A 545 -34.24 5.32 2.49
C ALA A 545 -34.11 6.72 3.10
N GLU A 546 -34.92 7.07 4.10
CA GLU A 546 -34.82 8.34 4.81
C GLU A 546 -33.59 8.40 5.75
N VAL A 547 -33.28 7.30 6.44
CA VAL A 547 -32.05 7.19 7.25
C VAL A 547 -30.81 7.41 6.38
N ILE A 548 -30.75 6.78 5.21
CA ILE A 548 -29.67 6.96 4.24
C ILE A 548 -29.59 8.42 3.79
N ARG A 549 -30.72 9.03 3.45
CA ARG A 549 -30.78 10.44 3.01
C ARG A 549 -30.26 11.43 4.06
N LEU A 550 -30.49 11.14 5.33
CA LEU A 550 -30.10 12.00 6.45
C LEU A 550 -28.62 11.80 6.88
N ASN A 551 -28.01 10.70 6.47
CA ASN A 551 -26.65 10.33 6.85
C ASN A 551 -25.83 10.06 5.58
N SER A 552 -25.22 11.10 5.02
CA SER A 552 -24.43 11.02 3.77
C SER A 552 -23.19 10.11 3.88
N ASP A 553 -22.73 9.82 5.08
CA ASP A 553 -21.46 9.12 5.35
C ASP A 553 -21.67 7.65 5.76
N VAL A 554 -22.83 7.06 5.45
CA VAL A 554 -23.12 5.65 5.75
C VAL A 554 -22.22 4.74 4.92
N SER A 555 -21.40 3.92 5.60
CA SER A 555 -20.61 2.88 4.95
C SER A 555 -21.52 1.78 4.39
N PRO A 556 -21.43 1.41 3.09
CA PRO A 556 -22.21 0.31 2.51
C PRO A 556 -22.05 -1.00 3.28
N CYS A 557 -20.83 -1.36 3.64
CA CYS A 557 -20.49 -2.58 4.35
C CYS A 557 -21.09 -2.61 5.77
N ASP A 558 -20.99 -1.49 6.52
CA ASP A 558 -21.53 -1.41 7.88
C ASP A 558 -23.05 -1.47 7.88
N LEU A 559 -23.71 -0.85 6.89
CA LEU A 559 -25.15 -0.93 6.71
C LEU A 559 -25.59 -2.35 6.36
N SER A 560 -24.91 -2.99 5.40
CA SER A 560 -25.15 -4.38 5.00
C SER A 560 -25.06 -5.32 6.20
N TYR A 561 -23.97 -5.22 6.97
CA TYR A 561 -23.78 -6.01 8.18
C TYR A 561 -24.87 -5.76 9.25
N SER A 562 -25.19 -4.50 9.50
CA SER A 562 -26.21 -4.13 10.50
C SER A 562 -27.59 -4.69 10.15
N LEU A 563 -27.97 -4.57 8.87
CA LEU A 563 -29.22 -5.12 8.37
C LEU A 563 -29.24 -6.66 8.41
N ALA A 564 -28.12 -7.31 8.08
CA ALA A 564 -28.02 -8.77 8.17
C ALA A 564 -28.18 -9.28 9.61
N VAL A 565 -27.58 -8.60 10.59
CA VAL A 565 -27.72 -8.91 12.01
C VAL A 565 -29.17 -8.72 12.49
N ASP A 566 -29.82 -7.66 12.05
CA ASP A 566 -31.22 -7.41 12.41
C ASP A 566 -32.18 -8.40 11.72
N PHE A 567 -31.92 -8.74 10.47
CA PHE A 567 -32.65 -9.77 9.74
C PHE A 567 -32.59 -11.13 10.46
N ASP A 568 -31.40 -11.58 10.87
CA ASP A 568 -31.21 -12.82 11.63
C ASP A 568 -31.98 -12.80 12.98
N LYS A 569 -31.90 -11.67 13.71
CA LYS A 569 -32.67 -11.49 14.96
C LYS A 569 -34.17 -11.55 14.73
N GLN A 570 -34.69 -10.97 13.65
CA GLN A 570 -36.10 -10.99 13.32
C GLN A 570 -36.54 -12.42 12.96
N LEU A 571 -35.81 -13.15 12.14
CA LEU A 571 -36.09 -14.54 11.81
C LEU A 571 -36.13 -15.45 13.04
N ARG A 572 -35.19 -15.28 13.98
CA ARG A 572 -35.16 -16.08 15.23
C ARG A 572 -36.32 -15.77 16.17
N ARG A 573 -36.85 -14.53 16.17
CA ARG A 573 -37.94 -14.10 17.06
C ARG A 573 -39.32 -14.50 16.56
N SER A 574 -39.51 -14.54 15.26
CA SER A 574 -40.85 -14.72 14.65
C SER A 574 -40.89 -15.88 13.65
N GLN A 575 -40.56 -17.11 14.11
CA GLN A 575 -40.62 -18.32 13.28
C GLN A 575 -42.04 -18.59 12.64
N SER A 576 -43.06 -17.85 13.04
CA SER A 576 -44.43 -17.99 12.52
C SER A 576 -45.07 -16.72 11.94
N GLU A 577 -44.39 -15.57 11.98
CA GLU A 577 -45.00 -14.27 11.63
C GLU A 577 -44.28 -13.51 10.49
N THR A 578 -43.07 -13.92 10.06
CA THR A 578 -42.37 -13.25 8.96
C THR A 578 -42.88 -13.78 7.63
N SER A 579 -43.62 -12.97 6.88
CA SER A 579 -44.18 -13.38 5.59
C SER A 579 -43.56 -12.68 4.38
N VAL A 580 -42.72 -11.68 4.59
CA VAL A 580 -42.04 -10.94 3.50
C VAL A 580 -40.56 -10.77 3.83
N MET A 581 -39.71 -11.28 2.95
CA MET A 581 -38.27 -11.09 2.98
C MET A 581 -37.84 -10.36 1.71
N LEU A 582 -37.05 -9.32 1.84
CA LEU A 582 -36.51 -8.55 0.73
C LEU A 582 -34.98 -8.67 0.75
N ALA A 583 -34.39 -8.89 -0.42
CA ALA A 583 -32.94 -8.87 -0.64
C ALA A 583 -32.62 -7.88 -1.75
N PHE A 584 -31.74 -6.93 -1.45
CA PHE A 584 -31.25 -5.94 -2.39
C PHE A 584 -29.76 -6.22 -2.62
N VAL A 585 -29.32 -6.20 -3.88
CA VAL A 585 -27.91 -6.27 -4.26
C VAL A 585 -27.56 -4.96 -4.94
N SER A 586 -26.81 -4.08 -4.27
CA SER A 586 -26.55 -2.73 -4.79
C SER A 586 -25.07 -2.40 -4.74
N THR A 587 -24.59 -1.70 -5.77
CA THR A 587 -23.19 -1.30 -5.93
C THR A 587 -22.87 0.01 -5.21
N SER A 588 -23.89 0.81 -4.90
CA SER A 588 -23.74 2.06 -4.15
C SER A 588 -24.94 2.32 -3.23
N ILE A 589 -24.75 3.24 -2.29
CA ILE A 589 -25.83 3.67 -1.36
C ILE A 589 -26.94 4.41 -2.10
N GLU A 590 -26.60 5.16 -3.14
CA GLU A 590 -27.58 5.89 -3.99
C GLU A 590 -28.46 4.93 -4.78
N GLU A 591 -27.88 3.85 -5.33
CA GLU A 591 -28.63 2.78 -5.99
C GLU A 591 -29.59 2.11 -5.00
N LEU A 592 -29.09 1.72 -3.83
CA LEU A 592 -29.92 1.14 -2.76
C LEU A 592 -31.07 2.07 -2.38
N GLN A 593 -30.80 3.35 -2.14
CA GLN A 593 -31.83 4.34 -1.79
C GLN A 593 -32.91 4.45 -2.88
N SER A 594 -32.50 4.51 -4.14
CA SER A 594 -33.40 4.55 -5.29
C SER A 594 -34.32 3.30 -5.32
N ASP A 595 -33.73 2.13 -5.13
CA ASP A 595 -34.45 0.87 -5.20
C ASP A 595 -35.39 0.64 -4.00
N LEU A 596 -34.99 1.06 -2.81
CA LEU A 596 -35.85 1.06 -1.63
C LEU A 596 -37.14 1.87 -1.88
N VAL A 597 -37.03 3.04 -2.51
CA VAL A 597 -38.20 3.88 -2.84
C VAL A 597 -39.12 3.21 -3.89
N LYS A 598 -38.52 2.62 -4.94
CA LYS A 598 -39.26 1.90 -5.99
C LYS A 598 -40.01 0.69 -5.40
N VAL A 599 -39.32 -0.11 -4.61
CA VAL A 599 -39.88 -1.31 -3.96
C VAL A 599 -40.98 -0.93 -3.00
N ALA A 600 -40.80 0.11 -2.18
CA ALA A 600 -41.84 0.59 -1.27
C ALA A 600 -43.10 1.02 -2.00
N THR A 601 -42.99 1.58 -3.20
CA THR A 601 -44.13 1.95 -4.05
C THR A 601 -44.82 0.71 -4.63
N SER A 602 -44.05 -0.21 -5.22
CA SER A 602 -44.55 -1.44 -5.83
C SER A 602 -45.27 -2.36 -4.83
N LEU A 603 -44.77 -2.41 -3.58
CA LEU A 603 -45.42 -3.23 -2.51
C LEU A 603 -46.81 -2.74 -2.10
N VAL A 604 -47.10 -1.44 -2.32
CA VAL A 604 -48.42 -0.83 -1.94
C VAL A 604 -49.40 -0.84 -3.11
N GLU A 605 -48.94 -0.62 -4.35
CA GLU A 605 -49.77 -0.43 -5.52
C GLU A 605 -50.37 -1.73 -6.06
N THR A 606 -49.73 -2.88 -5.90
CA THR A 606 -50.13 -4.17 -6.46
C THR A 606 -50.69 -5.09 -5.40
N LYS A 607 -52.04 -5.17 -5.31
CA LYS A 607 -52.70 -6.12 -4.39
C LYS A 607 -52.84 -7.54 -4.97
N ASP A 608 -52.94 -7.71 -6.29
CA ASP A 608 -53.29 -8.99 -6.94
C ASP A 608 -52.42 -9.36 -8.18
N GLU A 609 -51.42 -8.58 -8.54
CA GLU A 609 -50.49 -8.85 -9.68
C GLU A 609 -49.07 -9.16 -9.22
N PRO A 610 -48.25 -9.83 -10.06
CA PRO A 610 -46.83 -10.01 -9.76
C PRO A 610 -46.16 -8.65 -9.55
N ILE A 611 -45.46 -8.49 -8.42
CA ILE A 611 -44.76 -7.26 -8.07
C ILE A 611 -43.64 -7.06 -9.07
N GLN A 612 -43.59 -5.91 -9.75
CA GLN A 612 -42.46 -5.53 -10.56
C GLN A 612 -41.35 -4.96 -9.66
N LEU A 613 -40.27 -5.70 -9.54
CA LEU A 613 -39.06 -5.32 -8.78
C LEU A 613 -37.93 -4.99 -9.72
N PRO A 614 -36.96 -4.13 -9.30
CA PRO A 614 -35.68 -4.00 -9.98
C PRO A 614 -34.97 -5.37 -10.10
N ALA A 615 -34.19 -5.57 -11.14
CA ALA A 615 -33.54 -6.85 -11.43
C ALA A 615 -32.58 -7.34 -10.33
N ASN A 616 -32.05 -6.42 -9.53
CA ASN A 616 -31.17 -6.64 -8.40
C ASN A 616 -31.91 -6.77 -7.05
N VAL A 617 -33.27 -6.86 -7.08
CA VAL A 617 -34.10 -7.01 -5.87
C VAL A 617 -34.91 -8.30 -5.95
N SER A 618 -34.88 -9.05 -4.87
CA SER A 618 -35.68 -10.28 -4.72
C SER A 618 -36.63 -10.16 -3.54
N ILE A 619 -37.84 -10.77 -3.70
CA ILE A 619 -38.80 -10.93 -2.63
C ILE A 619 -39.03 -12.42 -2.37
N GLY A 620 -38.98 -12.82 -1.10
CA GLY A 620 -39.29 -14.16 -0.62
C GLY A 620 -40.45 -14.15 0.35
N THR A 621 -41.19 -15.25 0.40
CA THR A 621 -42.16 -15.55 1.44
C THR A 621 -41.60 -16.68 2.29
N GLY A 622 -41.70 -16.65 3.61
CA GLY A 622 -41.05 -17.59 4.53
C GLY A 622 -41.40 -19.09 4.39
N GLU A 623 -42.07 -19.51 3.30
CA GLU A 623 -42.51 -20.89 3.07
C GLU A 623 -41.49 -21.76 2.31
N SER A 624 -40.16 -21.60 2.58
CA SER A 624 -39.13 -22.25 1.77
C SER A 624 -38.78 -23.71 2.11
N ASP A 625 -39.34 -24.30 3.17
CA ASP A 625 -38.99 -25.65 3.64
C ASP A 625 -39.32 -26.79 2.66
N GLN A 626 -40.01 -26.53 1.56
CA GLN A 626 -40.37 -27.52 0.56
C GLN A 626 -39.68 -27.36 -0.80
N MET A 627 -38.91 -26.32 -1.03
CA MET A 627 -38.22 -26.13 -2.31
C MET A 627 -36.94 -26.97 -2.39
N LYS A 628 -36.87 -27.81 -3.42
CA LYS A 628 -35.63 -28.54 -3.75
C LYS A 628 -34.75 -27.72 -4.67
N VAL A 629 -33.46 -27.67 -4.37
CA VAL A 629 -32.44 -26.94 -5.15
C VAL A 629 -31.62 -27.93 -5.95
N ALA A 630 -31.51 -27.71 -7.27
CA ALA A 630 -30.62 -28.43 -8.15
C ALA A 630 -29.45 -27.53 -8.58
N CYS A 631 -28.20 -27.96 -8.37
CA CYS A 631 -27.03 -27.30 -8.91
C CYS A 631 -26.67 -27.90 -10.27
N LEU A 632 -26.56 -27.04 -11.27
CA LEU A 632 -26.23 -27.42 -12.65
C LEU A 632 -24.82 -26.94 -13.00
N PHE A 633 -23.98 -27.86 -13.49
CA PHE A 633 -22.60 -27.61 -13.86
C PHE A 633 -22.47 -27.60 -15.39
N PRO A 634 -22.05 -26.46 -15.98
CA PRO A 634 -21.92 -26.36 -17.44
C PRO A 634 -20.73 -27.15 -17.95
N GLY A 635 -20.66 -27.34 -19.27
CA GLY A 635 -19.54 -27.99 -19.93
C GLY A 635 -18.64 -27.04 -20.69
N GLN A 636 -17.71 -27.64 -21.46
CA GLN A 636 -16.80 -26.91 -22.34
C GLN A 636 -17.56 -25.97 -23.29
N GLY A 637 -17.13 -24.73 -23.39
CA GLY A 637 -17.76 -23.64 -24.12
C GLY A 637 -18.28 -22.52 -23.20
N SER A 638 -18.36 -22.76 -21.88
CA SER A 638 -18.76 -21.77 -20.89
C SER A 638 -17.57 -20.98 -20.28
N GLN A 639 -16.32 -21.39 -20.56
CA GLN A 639 -15.12 -20.71 -20.06
C GLN A 639 -14.91 -19.35 -20.74
N TYR A 640 -14.37 -18.42 -19.97
CA TYR A 640 -13.93 -17.10 -20.45
C TYR A 640 -12.77 -16.57 -19.62
N CYS A 641 -11.93 -15.73 -20.22
CA CYS A 641 -10.80 -15.12 -19.52
C CYS A 641 -11.27 -14.30 -18.33
N GLY A 642 -10.63 -14.49 -17.17
CA GLY A 642 -10.98 -13.82 -15.93
C GLY A 642 -12.13 -14.47 -15.13
N MET A 643 -12.67 -15.63 -15.56
CA MET A 643 -13.70 -16.34 -14.79
C MET A 643 -13.20 -16.67 -13.38
N GLY A 644 -14.03 -16.40 -12.37
CA GLY A 644 -13.69 -16.60 -10.95
C GLY A 644 -12.70 -15.59 -10.36
N GLN A 645 -12.16 -14.64 -11.13
CA GLN A 645 -11.18 -13.65 -10.65
C GLN A 645 -11.76 -12.77 -9.54
N GLY A 646 -12.97 -12.25 -9.72
CA GLY A 646 -13.66 -11.44 -8.71
C GLY A 646 -13.83 -12.21 -7.38
N PRO A 647 -14.53 -13.35 -7.36
CA PRO A 647 -14.67 -14.16 -6.14
C PRO A 647 -13.34 -14.58 -5.50
N ALA A 648 -12.30 -14.84 -6.28
CA ALA A 648 -10.98 -15.22 -5.76
C ALA A 648 -10.29 -14.07 -4.97
N LEU A 649 -10.70 -12.81 -5.15
CA LEU A 649 -10.24 -11.69 -4.31
C LEU A 649 -10.77 -11.79 -2.88
N TYR A 650 -11.94 -12.40 -2.68
CA TYR A 650 -12.67 -12.37 -1.43
C TYR A 650 -12.71 -13.73 -0.71
N PHE A 651 -12.78 -14.83 -1.47
CA PHE A 651 -13.01 -16.17 -0.93
C PHE A 651 -11.76 -17.05 -1.00
N GLU A 652 -11.43 -17.62 0.16
CA GLU A 652 -10.28 -18.54 0.31
C GLU A 652 -10.46 -19.81 -0.53
N GLU A 653 -11.69 -20.29 -0.67
CA GLU A 653 -12.03 -21.48 -1.43
C GLU A 653 -11.57 -21.39 -2.89
N PHE A 654 -11.76 -20.22 -3.52
CA PHE A 654 -11.26 -19.97 -4.86
C PHE A 654 -9.74 -19.99 -4.93
N ARG A 655 -9.07 -19.31 -3.99
CA ARG A 655 -7.61 -19.26 -3.97
C ARG A 655 -7.00 -20.61 -3.74
N ALA A 656 -7.51 -21.36 -2.76
CA ALA A 656 -7.00 -22.71 -2.43
C ALA A 656 -7.13 -23.69 -3.59
N LEU A 657 -8.27 -23.68 -4.29
CA LEU A 657 -8.47 -24.55 -5.45
C LEU A 657 -7.61 -24.13 -6.66
N LEU A 658 -7.43 -22.83 -6.89
CA LEU A 658 -6.54 -22.33 -7.93
C LEU A 658 -5.08 -22.69 -7.63
N GLU A 659 -4.64 -22.56 -6.37
CA GLU A 659 -3.28 -22.93 -5.93
C GLU A 659 -3.05 -24.44 -6.07
N LEU A 660 -4.04 -25.26 -5.68
CA LEU A 660 -3.99 -26.72 -5.86
C LEU A 660 -3.88 -27.09 -7.36
N ALA A 661 -4.69 -26.45 -8.19
CA ALA A 661 -4.68 -26.69 -9.63
C ALA A 661 -3.37 -26.20 -10.29
N ASP A 662 -2.84 -25.05 -9.86
CA ASP A 662 -1.56 -24.55 -10.36
C ASP A 662 -0.43 -25.54 -10.07
N ALA A 663 -0.35 -26.04 -8.82
CA ALA A 663 0.66 -27.01 -8.42
C ALA A 663 0.57 -28.29 -9.26
N ARG A 664 -0.64 -28.77 -9.53
CA ARG A 664 -0.89 -30.00 -10.29
C ARG A 664 -0.61 -29.81 -11.79
N TYR A 665 -1.17 -28.77 -12.35
CA TYR A 665 -1.09 -28.48 -13.77
C TYR A 665 0.35 -28.15 -14.22
N GLN A 666 1.10 -27.41 -13.38
CA GLN A 666 2.49 -27.09 -13.65
C GLN A 666 3.39 -28.33 -13.68
N SER A 667 3.14 -29.33 -12.81
CA SER A 667 3.92 -30.58 -12.79
C SER A 667 3.72 -31.41 -14.04
N GLU A 668 2.53 -31.37 -14.65
CA GLU A 668 2.16 -32.20 -15.78
C GLU A 668 2.37 -31.54 -17.15
N LEU A 669 2.05 -30.24 -17.25
CA LEU A 669 2.08 -29.50 -18.52
C LEU A 669 3.06 -28.32 -18.52
N GLY A 670 3.77 -28.10 -17.44
CA GLY A 670 4.76 -27.02 -17.31
C GLY A 670 4.18 -25.61 -17.25
N GLN A 671 2.85 -25.47 -17.06
CA GLN A 671 2.16 -24.17 -17.01
C GLN A 671 1.18 -24.10 -15.83
N ARG A 672 0.96 -22.91 -15.32
CA ARG A 672 -0.06 -22.63 -14.30
C ARG A 672 -1.41 -22.38 -14.95
N ILE A 673 -2.46 -23.06 -14.49
CA ILE A 673 -3.80 -22.86 -15.02
C ILE A 673 -4.38 -21.49 -14.65
N SER A 674 -4.03 -20.96 -13.51
CA SER A 674 -4.46 -19.63 -13.08
C SER A 674 -4.01 -18.52 -14.04
N THR A 675 -2.83 -18.65 -14.65
CA THR A 675 -2.32 -17.69 -15.65
C THR A 675 -3.03 -17.81 -16.99
N LEU A 676 -3.56 -18.99 -17.33
CA LEU A 676 -4.37 -19.21 -18.53
C LEU A 676 -5.80 -18.71 -18.33
N ILE A 677 -6.38 -18.90 -17.14
CA ILE A 677 -7.71 -18.36 -16.78
C ILE A 677 -7.65 -16.83 -16.71
N SER A 678 -6.66 -16.29 -16.03
CA SER A 678 -6.46 -14.86 -15.81
C SER A 678 -5.05 -14.45 -16.22
N PRO A 679 -4.80 -14.15 -17.50
CA PRO A 679 -3.51 -13.64 -17.98
C PRO A 679 -3.07 -12.37 -17.24
N ALA A 680 -1.76 -12.15 -17.16
CA ALA A 680 -1.17 -11.11 -16.31
C ALA A 680 -1.65 -9.68 -16.63
N ALA A 681 -1.70 -9.32 -17.90
CA ALA A 681 -2.30 -8.09 -18.41
C ALA A 681 -2.60 -8.25 -19.89
N LEU A 682 -3.68 -7.69 -20.36
CA LEU A 682 -4.11 -7.73 -21.76
C LEU A 682 -4.43 -6.29 -22.19
N TRP A 683 -3.46 -5.65 -22.84
CA TRP A 683 -3.56 -4.25 -23.25
C TRP A 683 -4.09 -4.08 -24.67
N SER A 684 -3.92 -5.08 -25.54
CA SER A 684 -4.37 -5.06 -26.92
C SER A 684 -5.50 -6.06 -27.18
N GLU A 685 -6.35 -5.78 -28.17
CA GLU A 685 -7.38 -6.72 -28.63
C GLU A 685 -6.80 -8.02 -29.19
N GLN A 686 -5.57 -7.98 -29.71
CA GLN A 686 -4.87 -9.16 -30.20
C GLN A 686 -4.47 -10.07 -29.02
N GLU A 687 -3.95 -9.51 -27.93
CA GLU A 687 -3.61 -10.27 -26.71
C GLU A 687 -4.85 -10.91 -26.10
N LYS A 688 -5.95 -10.15 -25.98
CA LYS A 688 -7.23 -10.66 -25.48
C LYS A 688 -7.73 -11.84 -26.32
N ARG A 689 -7.63 -11.75 -27.63
CA ARG A 689 -8.03 -12.83 -28.57
C ARG A 689 -7.14 -14.06 -28.40
N SER A 690 -5.82 -13.88 -28.38
CA SER A 690 -4.87 -14.99 -28.19
C SER A 690 -5.03 -15.68 -26.84
N ALA A 691 -5.30 -14.96 -25.78
CA ALA A 691 -5.60 -15.52 -24.46
C ALA A 691 -6.91 -16.33 -24.47
N GLY A 692 -7.96 -15.81 -25.13
CA GLY A 692 -9.21 -16.54 -25.33
C GLY A 692 -9.02 -17.84 -26.10
N GLU A 693 -8.24 -17.83 -27.20
CA GLU A 693 -7.91 -19.03 -27.99
C GLU A 693 -7.13 -20.06 -27.16
N ALA A 694 -6.19 -19.61 -26.33
CA ALA A 694 -5.44 -20.51 -25.44
C ALA A 694 -6.35 -21.20 -24.41
N LEU A 695 -7.32 -20.47 -23.86
CA LEU A 695 -8.29 -21.02 -22.90
C LEU A 695 -9.34 -21.94 -23.56
N MET A 696 -9.54 -21.86 -24.88
CA MET A 696 -10.46 -22.72 -25.62
C MET A 696 -9.91 -24.12 -25.86
N ARG A 697 -8.61 -24.35 -25.73
CA ARG A 697 -8.02 -25.67 -25.92
C ARG A 697 -8.55 -26.65 -24.89
N THR A 698 -8.92 -27.85 -25.29
CA THR A 698 -9.60 -28.84 -24.44
C THR A 698 -8.82 -29.19 -23.18
N GLU A 699 -7.49 -29.34 -23.31
CA GLU A 699 -6.58 -29.63 -22.21
C GLU A 699 -6.45 -28.49 -21.18
N VAL A 700 -6.89 -27.28 -21.52
CA VAL A 700 -6.93 -26.10 -20.63
C VAL A 700 -8.34 -25.86 -20.14
N ALA A 701 -9.33 -25.88 -21.03
CA ALA A 701 -10.71 -25.54 -20.75
C ALA A 701 -11.35 -26.43 -19.66
N GLN A 702 -11.10 -27.72 -19.72
CA GLN A 702 -11.71 -28.67 -18.80
C GLN A 702 -11.19 -28.50 -17.35
N PRO A 703 -9.87 -28.54 -17.10
CA PRO A 703 -9.36 -28.27 -15.75
C PRO A 703 -9.76 -26.88 -15.23
N ALA A 704 -9.77 -25.86 -16.11
CA ALA A 704 -10.16 -24.51 -15.73
C ALA A 704 -11.61 -24.42 -15.25
N LEU A 705 -12.53 -25.07 -16.00
CA LEU A 705 -13.95 -25.14 -15.59
C LEU A 705 -14.11 -25.89 -14.28
N GLY A 706 -13.48 -27.07 -14.12
CA GLY A 706 -13.63 -27.88 -12.92
C GLY A 706 -13.22 -27.16 -11.64
N VAL A 707 -12.11 -26.43 -11.69
CA VAL A 707 -11.63 -25.61 -10.56
C VAL A 707 -12.65 -24.52 -10.20
N ILE A 708 -13.09 -23.77 -11.19
CA ILE A 708 -13.99 -22.62 -10.96
C ILE A 708 -15.39 -23.07 -10.54
N GLU A 709 -15.93 -24.11 -11.16
CA GLU A 709 -17.24 -24.67 -10.80
C GLU A 709 -17.25 -25.21 -9.38
N LEU A 710 -16.22 -25.97 -8.99
CA LEU A 710 -16.09 -26.49 -7.64
C LEU A 710 -15.91 -25.36 -6.61
N ALA A 711 -15.14 -24.33 -6.94
CA ALA A 711 -14.94 -23.16 -6.08
C ALA A 711 -16.26 -22.42 -5.82
N TYR A 712 -17.04 -22.15 -6.86
CA TYR A 712 -18.38 -21.55 -6.70
C TYR A 712 -19.27 -22.41 -5.83
N PHE A 713 -19.30 -23.72 -6.05
CA PHE A 713 -20.11 -24.64 -5.26
C PHE A 713 -19.71 -24.62 -3.77
N GLN A 714 -18.41 -24.67 -3.45
CA GLN A 714 -17.92 -24.61 -2.07
C GLN A 714 -18.28 -23.30 -1.38
N VAL A 715 -18.17 -22.17 -2.07
CA VAL A 715 -18.57 -20.87 -1.52
C VAL A 715 -20.07 -20.82 -1.25
N LEU A 716 -20.90 -21.29 -2.19
CA LEU A 716 -22.34 -21.34 -2.00
C LEU A 716 -22.74 -22.24 -0.84
N GLN A 717 -22.08 -23.39 -0.66
CA GLN A 717 -22.30 -24.27 0.50
C GLN A 717 -21.92 -23.56 1.82
N ARG A 718 -20.78 -22.85 1.85
CA ARG A 718 -20.36 -22.07 3.01
C ARG A 718 -21.36 -20.96 3.35
N LEU A 719 -21.98 -20.35 2.35
CA LEU A 719 -23.05 -19.36 2.50
C LEU A 719 -24.39 -19.98 2.91
N GLY A 720 -24.47 -21.30 3.08
CA GLY A 720 -25.64 -22.01 3.57
C GLY A 720 -26.54 -22.61 2.49
N LEU A 721 -26.14 -22.58 1.21
CA LEU A 721 -26.89 -23.25 0.15
C LEU A 721 -26.89 -24.75 0.39
N ARG A 722 -28.09 -25.33 0.56
CA ARG A 722 -28.31 -26.79 0.57
C ARG A 722 -28.74 -27.22 -0.82
N CYS A 723 -27.91 -28.02 -1.47
CA CYS A 723 -28.22 -28.58 -2.78
C CYS A 723 -28.80 -29.98 -2.61
N ASP A 724 -29.99 -30.23 -3.12
CA ASP A 724 -30.68 -31.55 -3.06
C ASP A 724 -30.24 -32.45 -4.21
N MET A 725 -29.85 -31.86 -5.34
CA MET A 725 -29.51 -32.58 -6.57
C MET A 725 -28.40 -31.83 -7.28
N VAL A 726 -27.54 -32.60 -7.96
CA VAL A 726 -26.52 -32.07 -8.87
C VAL A 726 -26.70 -32.70 -10.24
N ALA A 727 -26.45 -31.95 -11.30
CA ALA A 727 -26.40 -32.44 -12.66
C ALA A 727 -25.33 -31.66 -13.44
N GLY A 728 -24.71 -32.32 -14.40
CA GLY A 728 -23.69 -31.72 -15.25
C GLY A 728 -24.00 -31.92 -16.72
N HIS A 729 -23.51 -31.03 -17.58
CA HIS A 729 -23.54 -31.17 -19.02
C HIS A 729 -22.13 -31.45 -19.52
N SER A 730 -21.94 -32.57 -20.23
CA SER A 730 -20.64 -32.95 -20.82
C SER A 730 -19.52 -32.99 -19.76
N TYR A 731 -18.56 -32.07 -19.79
CA TYR A 731 -17.50 -32.00 -18.79
C TYR A 731 -18.06 -31.67 -17.37
N GLY A 732 -19.09 -30.86 -17.27
CA GLY A 732 -19.71 -30.53 -15.98
C GLY A 732 -20.22 -31.72 -15.18
N GLU A 733 -20.35 -32.93 -15.79
CA GLU A 733 -20.68 -34.16 -15.07
C GLU A 733 -19.58 -34.52 -14.04
N TYR A 734 -18.31 -34.26 -14.34
CA TYR A 734 -17.21 -34.48 -13.40
C TYR A 734 -17.26 -33.51 -12.22
N ALA A 735 -17.53 -32.23 -12.48
CA ALA A 735 -17.73 -31.24 -11.41
C ALA A 735 -18.95 -31.59 -10.56
N ALA A 736 -20.05 -32.07 -11.16
CA ALA A 736 -21.22 -32.55 -10.44
C ALA A 736 -20.90 -33.74 -9.53
N LEU A 737 -20.08 -34.72 -10.00
CA LEU A 737 -19.60 -35.83 -9.18
C LEU A 737 -18.74 -35.37 -8.00
N ALA A 738 -17.88 -34.37 -8.20
CA ALA A 738 -17.09 -33.79 -7.14
C ALA A 738 -17.98 -33.04 -6.13
N ALA A 739 -18.96 -32.28 -6.60
CA ALA A 739 -19.95 -31.61 -5.75
C ALA A 739 -20.82 -32.60 -4.94
N ALA A 740 -21.11 -33.76 -5.49
CA ALA A 740 -21.81 -34.87 -4.81
C ALA A 740 -20.91 -35.64 -3.82
N GLY A 741 -19.61 -35.35 -3.74
CA GLY A 741 -18.64 -36.07 -2.90
C GLY A 741 -18.25 -37.44 -3.44
N ALA A 742 -18.53 -37.77 -4.70
CA ALA A 742 -18.11 -39.00 -5.38
C ALA A 742 -16.67 -38.95 -5.89
N LEU A 743 -16.16 -37.72 -6.08
CA LEU A 743 -14.75 -37.44 -6.43
C LEU A 743 -14.20 -36.42 -5.43
N SER A 744 -12.93 -36.55 -5.10
CA SER A 744 -12.18 -35.48 -4.42
C SER A 744 -11.82 -34.36 -5.41
N ALA A 745 -11.38 -33.19 -4.89
CA ALA A 745 -10.85 -32.13 -5.75
C ALA A 745 -9.61 -32.59 -6.54
N ASP A 746 -8.73 -33.37 -5.92
CA ASP A 746 -7.55 -33.96 -6.58
C ASP A 746 -7.96 -34.90 -7.70
N ASP A 747 -8.93 -35.82 -7.45
CA ASP A 747 -9.42 -36.75 -8.48
C ASP A 747 -10.05 -36.01 -9.66
N LEU A 748 -10.83 -34.92 -9.36
CA LEU A 748 -11.41 -34.07 -10.40
C LEU A 748 -10.33 -33.49 -11.31
N LEU A 749 -9.26 -32.92 -10.72
CA LEU A 749 -8.17 -32.30 -11.45
C LEU A 749 -7.43 -33.34 -12.32
N ASP A 750 -7.10 -34.53 -11.78
CA ASP A 750 -6.43 -35.60 -12.51
C ASP A 750 -7.24 -36.11 -13.72
N LEU A 751 -8.53 -36.32 -13.50
CA LEU A 751 -9.44 -36.74 -14.57
C LEU A 751 -9.63 -35.64 -15.62
N SER A 752 -9.63 -34.38 -15.21
CA SER A 752 -9.77 -33.24 -16.13
C SER A 752 -8.58 -33.12 -17.07
N VAL A 753 -7.37 -33.22 -16.54
CA VAL A 753 -6.14 -33.22 -17.36
C VAL A 753 -6.10 -34.45 -18.29
N SER A 754 -6.32 -35.64 -17.76
CA SER A 754 -6.30 -36.86 -18.52
C SER A 754 -7.31 -36.87 -19.67
N ARG A 755 -8.53 -36.40 -19.41
CA ARG A 755 -9.58 -36.26 -20.43
C ARG A 755 -9.27 -35.17 -21.46
N GLY A 756 -8.65 -34.07 -21.02
CA GLY A 756 -8.28 -32.95 -21.90
C GLY A 756 -7.17 -33.35 -22.89
N GLN A 757 -6.33 -34.33 -22.52
CA GLN A 757 -5.25 -34.87 -23.35
C GLN A 757 -5.72 -35.99 -24.29
N ALA A 758 -6.81 -36.72 -24.00
CA ALA A 758 -7.38 -37.78 -24.80
C ALA A 758 -8.24 -37.26 -25.96
#